data_e2cec8cca2776f3b4d800770d8e801dc
#
_entry.id   e2cec8cca2776f3b4d800770d8e801dc
#
_cell.length_a   1.000
_cell.length_b   1.000
_cell.length_c   1.000
_cell.angle_alpha   90.00
_cell.angle_beta   90.00
_cell.angle_gamma   90.00
#
_symmetry.space_group_name_H-M   'P 1'
#
loop_
_entity.id
_entity.type
_entity.pdbx_description
1 polymer ?
#
loop_
_entity_poly.entity_id
_entity_poly.type
_entity_poly.pdbx_seq_one_letter_code
_entity_poly.pdbx_strand_id
1 'polypeptide(L)'
;MADTPTGTPRAVRIDALAFGGDYNPDQWSEDVWAEDMRLMREAGVNMVSLPIFSWPQLEPEPGVYDWAWLDRILDLLHENGIAIDLATATATPPSWLLRAHPEMMPMDADGHRLEFGSRQVYCPSSPVWRENVARMTRAMAERYGEHPGLAMWHISNEYGDHVSRCWCPESAVHFRRWLQDRYGDLDGLNEAWGVNVWGQRYTSWDHIETPKKAPGPINPTKLLDFERFSSDAMLELFQIEVDVLREVTPDIAVTTNFMSMFRDLDYWDFAAAEDVVTDDAYPDPADPISHVGAALNYGLMRSLKGGRPWLLLESSASATSWRDINVPKAPGKIRVESLQAVAHGSDAVMFFQWRQAKYGQEKFHSSMLGHRGESSRSFQETKALGHELKRLEAVRGTRVRSRIALVVDWDSWWGSSATESLPSQRLNWARQARAWQRALHLLGHAVDAVKATGPFDGYDLVVAPNLYIADAGQAAALAAFVQAGGTVVIGPFSGVVDDTEKVHEGGAPGPFRELLGIEVDEQWPVDDGLAETVAYGGHAYDSPIWGEWIEVLPGTEIRGSYASGELAGLPAVTSRAVGAGSAWYVSCVLSDDGLVAVLRDALAGAGLPARLRVDIHLEAVTRSDADTDYTFVLNHGRTPLTVAVPDGAHDLITGGTTASSPHPLHGSLARSAEPPGAWAHLTLERFGVAVLATPRAESAPFITLAPERLP
;
A
#
# COMPACT_ATOMS: atom_id res chain seq x y z
N MET A 1 0.82 -14.10 -19.72
CA MET A 1 1.54 -14.61 -18.53
C MET A 1 3.01 -14.50 -18.82
N ALA A 2 3.66 -13.47 -18.30
CA ALA A 2 5.13 -13.41 -18.34
C ALA A 2 5.64 -14.40 -17.29
N ASP A 3 6.56 -15.30 -17.70
CA ASP A 3 7.26 -16.19 -16.79
C ASP A 3 7.92 -15.36 -15.69
N THR A 4 7.52 -15.60 -14.44
CA THR A 4 8.16 -14.99 -13.26
C THR A 4 9.66 -15.27 -13.33
N PRO A 5 10.56 -14.28 -13.26
CA PRO A 5 11.99 -14.52 -13.28
C PRO A 5 12.36 -15.47 -12.13
N THR A 6 12.85 -16.65 -12.45
CA THR A 6 13.20 -17.74 -11.49
C THR A 6 14.49 -17.47 -10.71
N GLY A 7 14.97 -16.24 -10.64
CA GLY A 7 16.18 -15.82 -9.91
C GLY A 7 15.88 -15.42 -8.47
N THR A 8 16.80 -15.69 -7.54
CA THR A 8 16.76 -15.10 -6.20
C THR A 8 16.86 -13.58 -6.35
N PRO A 9 15.92 -12.78 -5.75
CA PRO A 9 16.00 -11.34 -5.80
C PRO A 9 17.34 -10.84 -5.25
N ARG A 10 17.88 -9.80 -5.88
CA ARG A 10 19.13 -9.19 -5.47
C ARG A 10 18.91 -8.41 -4.18
N ALA A 11 19.91 -8.42 -3.31
CA ALA A 11 19.87 -7.68 -2.07
C ALA A 11 20.37 -6.25 -2.27
N VAL A 12 19.78 -5.31 -1.57
CA VAL A 12 20.31 -3.95 -1.43
C VAL A 12 21.65 -4.03 -0.71
N ARG A 13 22.65 -3.32 -1.23
CA ARG A 13 24.03 -3.36 -0.70
C ARG A 13 24.19 -2.40 0.49
N ILE A 14 23.50 -2.69 1.59
CA ILE A 14 23.61 -1.97 2.85
C ILE A 14 23.48 -2.95 4.01
N ASP A 15 24.39 -2.85 5.00
CA ASP A 15 24.45 -3.78 6.14
C ASP A 15 23.83 -3.20 7.42
N ALA A 16 22.96 -2.19 7.29
CA ALA A 16 22.25 -1.52 8.38
C ALA A 16 20.80 -1.24 7.99
N LEU A 17 19.96 -0.87 8.96
CA LEU A 17 18.69 -0.19 8.65
C LEU A 17 19.04 1.10 7.90
N ALA A 18 18.46 1.28 6.70
CA ALA A 18 18.73 2.47 5.90
C ALA A 18 18.06 3.68 6.52
N PHE A 19 18.79 4.81 6.57
CA PHE A 19 18.31 6.06 7.13
C PHE A 19 18.87 7.24 6.35
N GLY A 20 17.97 8.10 5.85
CA GLY A 20 18.35 9.28 5.08
C GLY A 20 17.19 9.89 4.34
N GLY A 21 17.36 10.16 3.06
CA GLY A 21 16.28 10.73 2.22
C GLY A 21 16.80 11.20 0.88
N ASP A 22 15.91 11.81 0.10
CA ASP A 22 16.23 12.38 -1.18
C ASP A 22 17.24 13.50 -1.04
N TYR A 23 18.30 13.40 -1.80
CA TYR A 23 19.35 14.41 -1.81
C TYR A 23 19.41 15.09 -3.18
N ASN A 24 19.19 16.41 -3.18
CA ASN A 24 19.16 17.24 -4.37
C ASN A 24 20.37 18.22 -4.37
N PRO A 25 21.64 17.74 -4.50
CA PRO A 25 22.84 18.57 -4.46
C PRO A 25 22.92 19.56 -5.62
N ASP A 26 22.28 19.25 -6.74
CA ASP A 26 22.14 20.09 -7.93
C ASP A 26 21.40 21.42 -7.68
N GLN A 27 20.61 21.50 -6.60
CA GLN A 27 19.94 22.74 -6.16
C GLN A 27 20.83 23.67 -5.31
N TRP A 28 22.07 23.24 -5.00
CA TRP A 28 22.98 23.91 -4.07
C TRP A 28 24.39 24.05 -4.64
N SER A 29 25.12 25.05 -4.17
CA SER A 29 26.54 25.19 -4.52
C SER A 29 27.38 24.10 -3.83
N GLU A 30 28.51 23.74 -4.43
CA GLU A 30 29.44 22.72 -3.90
C GLU A 30 29.94 23.02 -2.47
N ASP A 31 30.01 24.28 -2.06
CA ASP A 31 30.36 24.66 -0.69
C ASP A 31 29.40 24.07 0.35
N VAL A 32 28.12 23.86 -0.03
CA VAL A 32 27.10 23.29 0.84
C VAL A 32 27.27 21.78 0.97
N TRP A 33 27.81 21.09 -0.02
CA TRP A 33 27.92 19.63 -0.01
C TRP A 33 28.82 19.12 1.13
N ALA A 34 29.93 19.80 1.39
CA ALA A 34 30.84 19.44 2.49
C ALA A 34 30.15 19.58 3.86
N GLU A 35 29.33 20.63 4.02
CA GLU A 35 28.52 20.81 5.23
C GLU A 35 27.45 19.71 5.32
N ASP A 36 26.79 19.37 4.21
CA ASP A 36 25.78 18.30 4.18
C ASP A 36 26.38 16.96 4.62
N MET A 37 27.57 16.59 4.12
CA MET A 37 28.26 15.37 4.58
C MET A 37 28.53 15.37 6.08
N ARG A 38 28.94 16.49 6.64
CA ARG A 38 29.13 16.61 8.09
C ARG A 38 27.84 16.39 8.85
N LEU A 39 26.76 17.07 8.44
CA LEU A 39 25.45 17.01 9.10
C LEU A 39 24.76 15.66 8.91
N MET A 40 24.89 15.04 7.73
CA MET A 40 24.39 13.69 7.46
C MET A 40 25.02 12.67 8.40
N ARG A 41 26.36 12.68 8.55
CA ARG A 41 27.05 11.80 9.51
C ARG A 41 26.62 12.07 10.94
N GLU A 42 26.44 13.33 11.33
CA GLU A 42 25.99 13.71 12.66
C GLU A 42 24.54 13.23 12.93
N ALA A 43 23.68 13.27 11.93
CA ALA A 43 22.33 12.76 12.02
C ALA A 43 22.25 11.22 11.93
N GLY A 44 23.33 10.55 11.55
CA GLY A 44 23.37 9.10 11.38
C GLY A 44 22.86 8.62 10.04
N VAL A 45 22.75 9.52 9.03
CA VAL A 45 22.40 9.17 7.65
C VAL A 45 23.43 8.19 7.08
N ASN A 46 22.95 7.13 6.46
CA ASN A 46 23.77 6.08 5.84
C ASN A 46 23.36 5.73 4.41
N MET A 47 22.25 6.30 3.89
CA MET A 47 21.79 6.14 2.51
C MET A 47 21.07 7.40 2.03
N VAL A 48 21.21 7.73 0.74
CA VAL A 48 20.46 8.82 0.09
C VAL A 48 20.05 8.41 -1.32
N SER A 49 18.90 8.94 -1.80
CA SER A 49 18.42 8.80 -3.16
C SER A 49 18.77 10.02 -3.99
N LEU A 50 19.38 9.86 -5.15
CA LEU A 50 19.71 10.91 -6.14
C LEU A 50 20.03 10.28 -7.51
N PRO A 51 20.11 10.99 -8.63
CA PRO A 51 19.66 12.35 -8.95
C PRO A 51 18.30 12.30 -9.69
N ILE A 52 17.21 12.10 -9.02
CA ILE A 52 15.89 11.70 -9.56
C ILE A 52 15.42 12.56 -10.74
N PHE A 53 15.55 13.90 -10.64
CA PHE A 53 15.01 14.84 -11.63
C PHE A 53 16.10 15.54 -12.46
N SER A 54 17.34 15.10 -12.42
CA SER A 54 18.47 15.85 -12.94
C SER A 54 18.85 15.55 -14.40
N TRP A 55 18.03 14.82 -15.17
CA TRP A 55 18.32 14.53 -16.57
C TRP A 55 18.73 15.77 -17.38
N PRO A 56 18.02 16.94 -17.30
CA PRO A 56 18.40 18.13 -18.05
C PRO A 56 19.79 18.67 -17.72
N GLN A 57 20.31 18.38 -16.54
CA GLN A 57 21.67 18.77 -16.14
C GLN A 57 22.70 17.73 -16.56
N LEU A 58 22.35 16.46 -16.56
CA LEU A 58 23.19 15.36 -17.00
C LEU A 58 23.35 15.32 -18.52
N GLU A 59 22.34 15.75 -19.24
CA GLU A 59 22.31 15.84 -20.71
C GLU A 59 21.70 17.18 -21.15
N PRO A 60 22.47 18.29 -21.08
CA PRO A 60 21.98 19.63 -21.42
C PRO A 60 21.63 19.81 -22.90
N GLU A 61 22.25 19.02 -23.79
CA GLU A 61 21.98 18.97 -25.22
C GLU A 61 21.96 17.50 -25.67
N PRO A 62 21.22 17.15 -26.75
CA PRO A 62 21.10 15.77 -27.23
C PRO A 62 22.46 15.08 -27.41
N GLY A 63 22.72 14.02 -26.64
CA GLY A 63 23.95 13.24 -26.71
C GLY A 63 25.17 13.90 -26.09
N VAL A 64 25.04 15.08 -25.49
CA VAL A 64 26.13 15.78 -24.77
C VAL A 64 25.92 15.63 -23.28
N TYR A 65 26.75 14.81 -22.65
CA TYR A 65 26.64 14.53 -21.23
C TYR A 65 27.60 15.38 -20.38
N ASP A 66 27.11 15.90 -19.25
CA ASP A 66 27.90 16.53 -18.18
C ASP A 66 27.77 15.71 -16.89
N TRP A 67 28.71 14.81 -16.67
CA TRP A 67 28.75 13.93 -15.50
C TRP A 67 29.55 14.54 -14.32
N ALA A 68 30.28 15.62 -14.56
CA ALA A 68 31.33 16.06 -13.63
C ALA A 68 30.83 16.37 -12.22
N TRP A 69 29.64 16.93 -12.09
CA TRP A 69 29.07 17.23 -10.76
C TRP A 69 28.58 15.96 -10.07
N LEU A 70 27.97 15.01 -10.82
CA LEU A 70 27.46 13.75 -10.29
C LEU A 70 28.62 12.85 -9.87
N ASP A 71 29.69 12.75 -10.65
CA ASP A 71 30.91 12.03 -10.28
C ASP A 71 31.40 12.48 -8.90
N ARG A 72 31.58 13.81 -8.71
CA ARG A 72 32.08 14.37 -7.46
C ARG A 72 31.18 14.10 -6.27
N ILE A 73 29.87 14.18 -6.43
CA ILE A 73 28.96 13.97 -5.30
C ILE A 73 28.86 12.50 -4.91
N LEU A 74 28.89 11.56 -5.89
CA LEU A 74 28.88 10.13 -5.60
C LEU A 74 30.15 9.71 -4.87
N ASP A 75 31.33 10.18 -5.33
CA ASP A 75 32.60 9.96 -4.63
C ASP A 75 32.55 10.52 -3.20
N LEU A 76 32.03 11.73 -3.02
CA LEU A 76 31.93 12.38 -1.71
C LEU A 76 31.00 11.61 -0.76
N LEU A 77 29.87 11.10 -1.24
CA LEU A 77 28.96 10.26 -0.46
C LEU A 77 29.66 8.97 -0.02
N HIS A 78 30.31 8.28 -0.95
CA HIS A 78 31.04 7.05 -0.68
C HIS A 78 32.18 7.24 0.35
N GLU A 79 32.99 8.29 0.19
CA GLU A 79 34.06 8.66 1.14
C GLU A 79 33.53 8.93 2.55
N ASN A 80 32.27 9.35 2.68
CA ASN A 80 31.61 9.58 3.96
C ASN A 80 30.80 8.39 4.48
N GLY A 81 30.87 7.22 3.80
CA GLY A 81 30.19 5.99 4.21
C GLY A 81 28.68 6.03 4.03
N ILE A 82 28.19 6.83 3.07
CA ILE A 82 26.78 6.96 2.72
C ILE A 82 26.52 6.14 1.45
N ALA A 83 25.65 5.16 1.55
CA ALA A 83 25.22 4.33 0.43
C ALA A 83 24.33 5.14 -0.54
N ILE A 84 24.33 4.72 -1.80
CA ILE A 84 23.68 5.45 -2.87
C ILE A 84 22.54 4.60 -3.45
N ASP A 85 21.32 5.10 -3.32
CA ASP A 85 20.17 4.72 -4.10
C ASP A 85 20.17 5.59 -5.37
N LEU A 86 20.69 5.04 -6.48
CA LEU A 86 20.98 5.83 -7.69
C LEU A 86 19.83 5.79 -8.68
N ALA A 87 19.20 6.95 -8.87
CA ALA A 87 18.12 7.08 -9.82
C ALA A 87 18.62 7.08 -11.28
N THR A 88 17.80 6.53 -12.19
CA THR A 88 18.04 6.58 -13.65
C THR A 88 17.85 7.98 -14.23
N ALA A 89 17.37 8.94 -13.42
CA ALA A 89 17.06 10.32 -13.76
C ALA A 89 15.94 10.50 -14.81
N THR A 90 15.15 9.46 -15.06
CA THR A 90 14.14 9.42 -16.14
C THR A 90 12.76 9.94 -15.73
N ALA A 91 12.60 10.43 -14.50
CA ALA A 91 11.31 10.94 -14.02
C ALA A 91 10.82 12.21 -14.75
N THR A 92 11.73 13.01 -15.31
CA THR A 92 11.38 14.24 -16.03
C THR A 92 12.14 14.37 -17.33
N PRO A 93 11.43 14.43 -18.49
CA PRO A 93 12.10 14.64 -19.77
C PRO A 93 12.73 16.02 -19.87
N PRO A 94 13.93 16.15 -20.48
CA PRO A 94 14.53 17.46 -20.73
C PRO A 94 13.73 18.27 -21.75
N SER A 95 13.72 19.59 -21.61
CA SER A 95 12.94 20.50 -22.43
C SER A 95 13.29 20.43 -23.94
N TRP A 96 14.55 20.13 -24.27
CA TRP A 96 14.98 19.97 -25.65
C TRP A 96 14.32 18.75 -26.31
N LEU A 97 14.11 17.67 -25.57
CA LEU A 97 13.44 16.45 -26.06
C LEU A 97 11.95 16.72 -26.34
N LEU A 98 11.26 17.37 -25.40
CA LEU A 98 9.86 17.76 -25.58
C LEU A 98 9.65 18.74 -26.74
N ARG A 99 10.60 19.65 -26.96
CA ARG A 99 10.54 20.57 -28.08
C ARG A 99 10.77 19.88 -29.43
N ALA A 100 11.67 18.90 -29.46
CA ALA A 100 11.95 18.12 -30.68
C ALA A 100 10.78 17.16 -31.01
N HIS A 101 10.13 16.63 -29.99
CA HIS A 101 9.10 15.59 -30.06
C HIS A 101 7.87 15.94 -29.23
N PRO A 102 7.10 16.99 -29.60
CA PRO A 102 5.91 17.39 -28.85
C PRO A 102 4.81 16.32 -28.84
N GLU A 103 4.84 15.36 -29.77
CA GLU A 103 3.92 14.23 -29.83
C GLU A 103 4.04 13.30 -28.62
N MET A 104 5.20 13.26 -27.95
CA MET A 104 5.40 12.43 -26.76
C MET A 104 4.73 12.98 -25.48
N MET A 105 4.31 14.25 -25.47
CA MET A 105 3.62 14.82 -24.33
C MET A 105 2.22 14.21 -24.19
N PRO A 106 1.77 13.92 -22.95
CA PRO A 106 0.52 13.23 -22.71
C PRO A 106 -0.69 14.09 -23.09
N MET A 107 -1.81 13.42 -23.33
CA MET A 107 -3.09 14.05 -23.62
C MET A 107 -4.14 13.59 -22.61
N ASP A 108 -4.97 14.50 -22.14
CA ASP A 108 -6.08 14.22 -21.24
C ASP A 108 -7.32 13.64 -21.97
N ALA A 109 -8.35 13.25 -21.21
CA ALA A 109 -9.60 12.69 -21.75
C ALA A 109 -10.42 13.68 -22.60
N ASP A 110 -10.22 14.99 -22.40
CA ASP A 110 -10.84 16.06 -23.19
C ASP A 110 -10.09 16.33 -24.50
N GLY A 111 -8.94 15.68 -24.71
CA GLY A 111 -8.12 15.80 -25.91
C GLY A 111 -7.11 16.95 -25.88
N HIS A 112 -6.88 17.53 -24.70
CA HIS A 112 -5.88 18.58 -24.55
C HIS A 112 -4.51 17.95 -24.28
N ARG A 113 -3.49 18.42 -25.00
CA ARG A 113 -2.10 18.04 -24.74
C ARG A 113 -1.59 18.79 -23.52
N LEU A 114 -1.02 18.05 -22.56
CA LEU A 114 -0.42 18.65 -21.36
C LEU A 114 0.93 19.28 -21.72
N GLU A 115 1.28 20.37 -21.07
CA GLU A 115 2.44 21.19 -21.40
C GLU A 115 3.59 20.99 -20.43
N PHE A 116 4.81 21.34 -20.86
CA PHE A 116 6.00 21.38 -20.03
C PHE A 116 5.85 22.37 -18.87
N GLY A 117 6.37 22.04 -17.72
CA GLY A 117 6.36 22.89 -16.52
C GLY A 117 6.10 22.13 -15.22
N SER A 118 5.98 20.81 -15.33
CA SER A 118 5.89 19.88 -14.20
C SER A 118 6.77 18.66 -14.48
N ARG A 119 6.80 17.70 -13.55
CA ARG A 119 7.46 16.39 -13.73
C ARG A 119 6.55 15.43 -14.51
N GLN A 120 7.10 14.32 -15.01
CA GLN A 120 6.37 13.22 -15.68
C GLN A 120 5.56 13.63 -16.92
N VAL A 121 6.02 14.62 -17.69
CA VAL A 121 5.33 15.11 -18.89
C VAL A 121 5.64 14.21 -20.09
N TYR A 122 5.20 12.95 -20.05
CA TYR A 122 5.40 11.98 -21.11
C TYR A 122 4.23 11.00 -21.24
N CYS A 123 4.01 10.50 -22.45
CA CYS A 123 3.11 9.39 -22.71
C CYS A 123 3.88 8.06 -22.55
N PRO A 124 3.45 7.11 -21.71
CA PRO A 124 4.15 5.84 -21.51
C PRO A 124 4.17 4.96 -22.78
N SER A 125 3.25 5.22 -23.71
CA SER A 125 3.17 4.52 -25.01
C SER A 125 4.02 5.16 -26.10
N SER A 126 4.66 6.32 -25.85
CA SER A 126 5.46 7.02 -26.87
C SER A 126 6.72 6.23 -27.20
N PRO A 127 6.93 5.84 -28.49
CA PRO A 127 8.17 5.17 -28.89
C PRO A 127 9.41 6.04 -28.66
N VAL A 128 9.29 7.36 -28.85
CA VAL A 128 10.38 8.32 -28.62
C VAL A 128 10.79 8.33 -27.18
N TRP A 129 9.80 8.37 -26.25
CA TRP A 129 10.09 8.34 -24.82
C TRP A 129 10.77 7.02 -24.43
N ARG A 130 10.20 5.88 -24.83
CA ARG A 130 10.74 4.53 -24.56
C ARG A 130 12.18 4.36 -25.04
N GLU A 131 12.53 4.86 -26.23
CA GLU A 131 13.90 4.84 -26.75
C GLU A 131 14.84 5.70 -25.90
N ASN A 132 14.41 6.90 -25.52
CA ASN A 132 15.25 7.84 -24.80
C ASN A 132 15.48 7.43 -23.34
N VAL A 133 14.49 6.84 -22.62
CA VAL A 133 14.72 6.30 -21.28
C VAL A 133 15.70 5.12 -21.32
N ALA A 134 15.58 4.21 -22.28
CA ALA A 134 16.52 3.12 -22.45
C ALA A 134 17.96 3.62 -22.67
N ARG A 135 18.12 4.68 -23.50
CA ARG A 135 19.41 5.30 -23.79
C ARG A 135 20.02 5.97 -22.54
N MET A 136 19.22 6.74 -21.80
CA MET A 136 19.68 7.42 -20.58
C MET A 136 20.04 6.43 -19.49
N THR A 137 19.19 5.46 -19.23
CA THR A 137 19.44 4.39 -18.28
C THR A 137 20.73 3.62 -18.60
N ARG A 138 20.97 3.31 -19.87
CA ARG A 138 22.22 2.66 -20.32
C ARG A 138 23.43 3.54 -20.03
N ALA A 139 23.37 4.84 -20.35
CA ALA A 139 24.47 5.76 -20.10
C ALA A 139 24.80 5.88 -18.59
N MET A 140 23.78 5.90 -17.75
CA MET A 140 23.93 5.88 -16.30
C MET A 140 24.56 4.55 -15.82
N ALA A 141 24.04 3.43 -16.29
CA ALA A 141 24.48 2.10 -15.89
C ALA A 141 25.94 1.81 -16.28
N GLU A 142 26.32 2.13 -17.53
CA GLU A 142 27.70 1.97 -18.04
C GLU A 142 28.69 2.83 -17.27
N ARG A 143 28.28 4.03 -16.80
CA ARG A 143 29.15 4.93 -16.07
C ARG A 143 29.29 4.58 -14.58
N TYR A 144 28.16 4.27 -13.92
CA TYR A 144 28.12 4.17 -12.47
C TYR A 144 27.89 2.76 -11.92
N GLY A 145 27.67 1.77 -12.79
CA GLY A 145 27.36 0.40 -12.37
C GLY A 145 28.45 -0.27 -11.52
N GLU A 146 29.69 0.15 -11.65
CA GLU A 146 30.82 -0.32 -10.85
C GLU A 146 31.18 0.61 -9.68
N HIS A 147 30.40 1.69 -9.44
CA HIS A 147 30.68 2.63 -8.37
C HIS A 147 30.54 1.95 -6.99
N PRO A 148 31.57 2.01 -6.12
CA PRO A 148 31.58 1.22 -4.87
C PRO A 148 30.50 1.65 -3.86
N GLY A 149 29.98 2.86 -3.96
CA GLY A 149 28.88 3.36 -3.14
C GLY A 149 27.48 2.96 -3.62
N LEU A 150 27.35 2.37 -4.82
CA LEU A 150 26.06 2.02 -5.41
C LEU A 150 25.40 0.85 -4.65
N ALA A 151 24.29 1.13 -3.96
CA ALA A 151 23.52 0.16 -3.18
C ALA A 151 22.41 -0.50 -3.99
N MET A 152 21.70 0.28 -4.79
CA MET A 152 20.63 -0.18 -5.68
C MET A 152 20.35 0.87 -6.77
N TRP A 153 19.63 0.47 -7.80
CA TRP A 153 19.07 1.34 -8.82
C TRP A 153 17.63 1.72 -8.48
N HIS A 154 17.35 3.01 -8.58
CA HIS A 154 16.01 3.58 -8.48
C HIS A 154 15.54 3.99 -9.87
N ILE A 155 14.57 3.29 -10.42
CA ILE A 155 14.07 3.56 -11.77
C ILE A 155 13.00 4.63 -11.73
N SER A 156 13.24 5.74 -12.43
CA SER A 156 12.30 6.86 -12.55
C SER A 156 11.90 7.46 -11.19
N ASN A 157 10.62 7.71 -10.94
CA ASN A 157 10.01 8.13 -9.69
C ASN A 157 8.49 8.04 -9.77
N GLU A 158 7.84 7.43 -8.80
CA GLU A 158 6.38 7.46 -8.58
C GLU A 158 5.59 7.32 -9.89
N TYR A 159 5.76 6.19 -10.60
CA TYR A 159 5.05 5.96 -11.86
C TYR A 159 3.55 6.21 -11.71
N GLY A 160 2.99 7.01 -12.62
CA GLY A 160 1.56 7.30 -12.68
C GLY A 160 1.06 8.44 -11.78
N ASP A 161 1.90 9.08 -10.93
CA ASP A 161 1.45 10.14 -10.01
C ASP A 161 0.76 11.31 -10.75
N HIS A 162 1.40 11.88 -11.75
CA HIS A 162 0.82 13.01 -12.49
C HIS A 162 0.17 12.60 -13.81
N VAL A 163 0.64 11.52 -14.42
CA VAL A 163 0.14 11.01 -15.70
C VAL A 163 -0.04 9.49 -15.59
N SER A 164 -1.16 9.08 -15.02
CA SER A 164 -1.52 7.65 -14.94
C SER A 164 -2.22 7.14 -16.20
N ARG A 165 -2.79 8.04 -17.00
CA ARG A 165 -3.55 7.74 -18.22
C ARG A 165 -3.16 8.70 -19.33
N CYS A 166 -3.13 8.22 -20.57
CA CYS A 166 -2.89 9.06 -21.74
C CYS A 166 -3.85 8.72 -22.88
N TRP A 167 -4.51 9.74 -23.44
CA TRP A 167 -5.50 9.59 -24.54
C TRP A 167 -4.95 10.04 -25.89
N CYS A 168 -3.65 10.10 -26.09
CA CYS A 168 -3.02 10.51 -27.34
C CYS A 168 -3.12 9.40 -28.44
N PRO A 169 -2.80 9.73 -29.71
CA PRO A 169 -2.83 8.74 -30.79
C PRO A 169 -1.91 7.54 -30.59
N GLU A 170 -0.71 7.74 -30.00
CA GLU A 170 0.23 6.67 -29.69
C GLU A 170 -0.37 5.70 -28.66
N SER A 171 -1.02 6.21 -27.61
CA SER A 171 -1.75 5.38 -26.66
C SER A 171 -2.90 4.62 -27.32
N ALA A 172 -3.61 5.23 -28.26
CA ALA A 172 -4.69 4.55 -28.99
C ALA A 172 -4.15 3.39 -29.86
N VAL A 173 -3.01 3.57 -30.52
CA VAL A 173 -2.34 2.49 -31.28
C VAL A 173 -1.89 1.37 -30.35
N HIS A 174 -1.30 1.72 -29.19
CA HIS A 174 -0.82 0.74 -28.21
C HIS A 174 -2.01 0.00 -27.57
N PHE A 175 -3.08 0.69 -27.20
CA PHE A 175 -4.30 0.11 -26.63
C PHE A 175 -4.93 -0.91 -27.59
N ARG A 176 -4.98 -0.64 -28.91
CA ARG A 176 -5.48 -1.59 -29.91
C ARG A 176 -4.65 -2.88 -29.96
N ARG A 177 -3.31 -2.81 -29.84
CA ARG A 177 -2.45 -3.99 -29.78
C ARG A 177 -2.74 -4.79 -28.53
N TRP A 178 -2.79 -4.12 -27.38
CA TRP A 178 -3.12 -4.74 -26.11
C TRP A 178 -4.48 -5.46 -26.14
N LEU A 179 -5.50 -4.84 -26.77
CA LEU A 179 -6.82 -5.48 -26.98
C LEU A 179 -6.74 -6.67 -27.93
N GLN A 180 -5.90 -6.61 -28.98
CA GLN A 180 -5.68 -7.74 -29.89
C GLN A 180 -5.05 -8.93 -29.18
N ASP A 181 -4.08 -8.67 -28.31
CA ASP A 181 -3.41 -9.70 -27.53
C ASP A 181 -4.37 -10.34 -26.50
N ARG A 182 -5.27 -9.54 -25.92
CA ARG A 182 -6.26 -9.99 -24.94
C ARG A 182 -7.40 -10.77 -25.56
N TYR A 183 -7.99 -10.31 -26.66
CA TYR A 183 -9.23 -10.83 -27.24
C TYR A 183 -9.05 -11.64 -28.52
N GLY A 184 -7.89 -11.57 -29.14
CA GLY A 184 -7.55 -12.27 -30.38
C GLY A 184 -8.16 -11.60 -31.61
N ASP A 185 -9.48 -11.51 -31.69
CA ASP A 185 -10.19 -10.91 -32.82
C ASP A 185 -11.30 -9.94 -32.41
N LEU A 186 -11.89 -9.25 -33.40
CA LEU A 186 -12.94 -8.26 -33.17
C LEU A 186 -14.27 -8.88 -32.68
N ASP A 187 -14.56 -10.11 -33.05
CA ASP A 187 -15.78 -10.76 -32.60
C ASP A 187 -15.67 -11.10 -31.10
N GLY A 188 -14.52 -11.61 -30.65
CA GLY A 188 -14.21 -11.81 -29.23
C GLY A 188 -14.30 -10.52 -28.41
N LEU A 189 -13.70 -9.42 -28.91
CA LEU A 189 -13.80 -8.10 -28.27
C LEU A 189 -15.25 -7.61 -28.22
N ASN A 190 -15.98 -7.67 -29.33
CA ASN A 190 -17.36 -7.23 -29.39
C ASN A 190 -18.31 -8.03 -28.46
N GLU A 191 -18.04 -9.33 -28.29
CA GLU A 191 -18.76 -10.18 -27.35
C GLU A 191 -18.43 -9.78 -25.89
N ALA A 192 -17.15 -9.68 -25.55
CA ALA A 192 -16.70 -9.31 -24.21
C ALA A 192 -17.22 -7.94 -23.78
N TRP A 193 -17.18 -6.96 -24.68
CA TRP A 193 -17.66 -5.60 -24.39
C TRP A 193 -19.21 -5.47 -24.46
N GLY A 194 -19.94 -6.50 -24.86
CA GLY A 194 -21.40 -6.46 -24.95
C GLY A 194 -21.93 -5.34 -25.85
N VAL A 195 -21.23 -5.06 -26.96
CA VAL A 195 -21.38 -3.85 -27.78
C VAL A 195 -22.74 -3.72 -28.50
N ASN A 196 -23.62 -4.72 -28.41
CA ASN A 196 -25.00 -4.61 -28.91
C ASN A 196 -25.86 -3.64 -28.06
N VAL A 197 -25.46 -3.41 -26.81
CA VAL A 197 -26.05 -2.36 -25.98
C VAL A 197 -25.69 -1.01 -26.58
N TRP A 198 -26.72 -0.23 -26.90
CA TRP A 198 -26.65 1.07 -27.60
C TRP A 198 -25.96 1.03 -28.98
N GLY A 199 -25.80 -0.15 -29.60
CA GLY A 199 -25.31 -0.29 -30.97
C GLY A 199 -23.84 0.13 -31.17
N GLN A 200 -22.97 -0.19 -30.23
CA GLN A 200 -21.55 0.21 -30.20
C GLN A 200 -20.61 -0.78 -30.93
N ARG A 201 -21.13 -1.64 -31.83
CA ARG A 201 -20.33 -2.69 -32.49
C ARG A 201 -19.19 -2.13 -33.32
N TYR A 202 -17.98 -2.65 -33.09
CA TYR A 202 -16.79 -2.35 -33.87
C TYR A 202 -16.67 -3.30 -35.06
N THR A 203 -16.30 -2.74 -36.23
CA THR A 203 -16.12 -3.47 -37.49
C THR A 203 -14.67 -3.38 -38.03
N SER A 204 -13.83 -2.61 -37.37
CA SER A 204 -12.39 -2.51 -37.61
C SER A 204 -11.68 -2.15 -36.30
N TRP A 205 -10.48 -2.67 -36.12
CA TRP A 205 -9.61 -2.26 -35.01
C TRP A 205 -9.32 -0.77 -35.01
N ASP A 206 -9.16 -0.16 -36.20
CA ASP A 206 -8.89 1.28 -36.33
C ASP A 206 -10.04 2.19 -35.85
N HIS A 207 -11.22 1.63 -35.63
CA HIS A 207 -12.35 2.37 -35.05
C HIS A 207 -12.29 2.47 -33.52
N ILE A 208 -11.40 1.70 -32.88
CA ILE A 208 -11.26 1.71 -31.43
C ILE A 208 -10.32 2.82 -31.02
N GLU A 209 -10.83 3.76 -30.26
CA GLU A 209 -10.09 4.84 -29.60
C GLU A 209 -10.02 4.63 -28.10
N THR A 210 -9.05 5.25 -27.43
CA THR A 210 -9.06 5.38 -25.97
C THR A 210 -10.38 6.00 -25.50
N PRO A 211 -10.88 5.69 -24.28
CA PRO A 211 -12.20 6.17 -23.81
C PRO A 211 -12.15 7.67 -23.47
N LYS A 212 -12.18 8.51 -24.52
CA LYS A 212 -12.31 9.97 -24.41
C LYS A 212 -13.70 10.35 -23.94
N LYS A 213 -13.89 11.60 -23.51
CA LYS A 213 -15.17 12.15 -23.09
C LYS A 213 -16.27 11.88 -24.12
N ALA A 214 -17.37 11.35 -23.68
CA ALA A 214 -18.54 10.98 -24.49
C ALA A 214 -19.79 11.73 -24.01
N PRO A 215 -20.88 11.77 -24.82
CA PRO A 215 -22.14 12.43 -24.44
C PRO A 215 -22.86 11.77 -23.25
N GLY A 216 -22.52 10.55 -22.87
CA GLY A 216 -23.10 9.79 -21.77
C GLY A 216 -22.11 8.76 -21.26
N PRO A 217 -22.54 7.83 -20.37
CA PRO A 217 -21.67 6.80 -19.80
C PRO A 217 -20.97 5.98 -20.89
N ILE A 218 -19.69 5.74 -20.70
CA ILE A 218 -18.89 4.87 -21.56
C ILE A 218 -19.09 3.42 -21.16
N ASN A 219 -18.94 2.51 -22.10
CA ASN A 219 -19.01 1.07 -21.86
C ASN A 219 -18.08 0.65 -20.70
N PRO A 220 -18.58 0.00 -19.64
CA PRO A 220 -17.82 -0.34 -18.45
C PRO A 220 -16.60 -1.22 -18.74
N THR A 221 -16.75 -2.25 -19.62
CA THR A 221 -15.65 -3.13 -19.99
C THR A 221 -14.52 -2.37 -20.70
N LYS A 222 -14.90 -1.42 -21.59
CA LYS A 222 -13.91 -0.55 -22.24
C LYS A 222 -13.14 0.31 -21.24
N LEU A 223 -13.83 0.81 -20.20
CA LEU A 223 -13.17 1.58 -19.13
C LEU A 223 -12.23 0.71 -18.32
N LEU A 224 -12.67 -0.47 -17.91
CA LEU A 224 -11.85 -1.43 -17.17
C LEU A 224 -10.61 -1.86 -17.96
N ASP A 225 -10.77 -2.16 -19.24
CA ASP A 225 -9.65 -2.53 -20.10
C ASP A 225 -8.66 -1.36 -20.31
N PHE A 226 -9.15 -0.13 -20.30
CA PHE A 226 -8.27 1.04 -20.37
C PHE A 226 -7.50 1.30 -19.07
N GLU A 227 -8.10 0.99 -17.90
CA GLU A 227 -7.41 1.00 -16.63
C GLU A 227 -6.27 -0.04 -16.61
N ARG A 228 -6.57 -1.29 -16.97
CA ARG A 228 -5.59 -2.39 -17.11
C ARG A 228 -4.47 -2.03 -18.08
N PHE A 229 -4.83 -1.62 -19.29
CA PHE A 229 -3.86 -1.19 -20.31
C PHE A 229 -2.96 -0.08 -19.82
N SER A 230 -3.50 0.89 -19.08
CA SER A 230 -2.72 2.04 -18.61
C SER A 230 -1.69 1.62 -17.56
N SER A 231 -2.07 0.70 -16.66
CA SER A 231 -1.14 0.07 -15.71
C SER A 231 -0.06 -0.74 -16.43
N ASP A 232 -0.45 -1.58 -17.40
CA ASP A 232 0.48 -2.40 -18.19
C ASP A 232 1.44 -1.54 -19.01
N ALA A 233 0.97 -0.43 -19.59
CA ALA A 233 1.82 0.48 -20.37
C ALA A 233 2.90 1.17 -19.52
N MET A 234 2.59 1.45 -18.23
CA MET A 234 3.58 1.94 -17.27
C MET A 234 4.55 0.84 -16.85
N LEU A 235 4.04 -0.37 -16.60
CA LEU A 235 4.88 -1.53 -16.29
C LEU A 235 5.85 -1.86 -17.42
N GLU A 236 5.40 -1.82 -18.69
CA GLU A 236 6.27 -1.99 -19.85
C GLU A 236 7.37 -0.92 -19.92
N LEU A 237 7.02 0.34 -19.60
CA LEU A 237 8.01 1.42 -19.54
C LEU A 237 9.06 1.15 -18.45
N PHE A 238 8.64 0.73 -17.27
CA PHE A 238 9.52 0.31 -16.18
C PHE A 238 10.41 -0.86 -16.61
N GLN A 239 9.84 -1.88 -17.28
CA GLN A 239 10.56 -3.07 -17.73
C GLN A 239 11.68 -2.75 -18.73
N ILE A 240 11.51 -1.73 -19.59
CA ILE A 240 12.56 -1.28 -20.52
C ILE A 240 13.83 -0.88 -19.74
N GLU A 241 13.67 -0.12 -18.67
CA GLU A 241 14.80 0.32 -17.85
C GLU A 241 15.38 -0.86 -17.03
N VAL A 242 14.52 -1.74 -16.48
CA VAL A 242 14.95 -2.99 -15.83
C VAL A 242 15.83 -3.81 -16.77
N ASP A 243 15.40 -4.03 -18.00
CA ASP A 243 16.12 -4.86 -18.99
C ASP A 243 17.51 -4.31 -19.29
N VAL A 244 17.62 -2.98 -19.45
CA VAL A 244 18.91 -2.30 -19.63
C VAL A 244 19.81 -2.48 -18.43
N LEU A 245 19.28 -2.30 -17.22
CA LEU A 245 20.04 -2.47 -15.97
C LEU A 245 20.48 -3.93 -15.77
N ARG A 246 19.63 -4.89 -16.14
CA ARG A 246 19.98 -6.33 -16.07
C ARG A 246 21.10 -6.70 -17.04
N GLU A 247 21.13 -6.06 -18.23
CA GLU A 247 22.20 -6.29 -19.20
C GLU A 247 23.55 -5.73 -18.72
N VAL A 248 23.55 -4.51 -18.15
CA VAL A 248 24.78 -3.79 -17.81
C VAL A 248 25.26 -4.11 -16.39
N THR A 249 24.34 -4.19 -15.44
CA THR A 249 24.61 -4.36 -13.99
C THR A 249 23.77 -5.50 -13.40
N PRO A 250 23.95 -6.75 -13.83
CA PRO A 250 23.06 -7.87 -13.50
C PRO A 250 22.96 -8.19 -11.99
N ASP A 251 23.92 -7.77 -11.19
CA ASP A 251 24.02 -8.10 -9.77
C ASP A 251 23.52 -6.97 -8.83
N ILE A 252 23.09 -5.84 -9.38
CA ILE A 252 22.57 -4.71 -8.61
C ILE A 252 21.05 -4.83 -8.49
N ALA A 253 20.52 -4.62 -7.27
CA ALA A 253 19.08 -4.58 -7.04
C ALA A 253 18.44 -3.41 -7.79
N VAL A 254 17.22 -3.60 -8.27
CA VAL A 254 16.41 -2.54 -8.90
C VAL A 254 15.10 -2.36 -8.14
N THR A 255 14.64 -1.12 -8.08
CA THR A 255 13.36 -0.72 -7.50
C THR A 255 12.75 0.47 -8.25
N THR A 256 11.50 0.74 -7.97
CA THR A 256 10.84 2.05 -8.15
C THR A 256 9.97 2.32 -6.93
N ASN A 257 9.83 3.58 -6.53
CA ASN A 257 9.04 3.95 -5.36
C ASN A 257 7.54 3.89 -5.63
N PHE A 258 6.81 3.17 -4.78
CA PHE A 258 5.35 3.09 -4.79
C PHE A 258 4.75 4.23 -3.95
N MET A 259 3.47 4.49 -4.11
CA MET A 259 2.73 5.56 -3.43
C MET A 259 1.63 4.98 -2.54
N SER A 260 2.01 4.07 -1.62
CA SER A 260 1.08 3.42 -0.70
C SER A 260 -0.05 2.67 -1.43
N MET A 261 -1.32 2.83 -1.00
CA MET A 261 -2.49 2.27 -1.71
C MET A 261 -2.85 3.16 -2.92
N PHE A 262 -2.12 3.00 -4.01
CA PHE A 262 -2.31 3.77 -5.23
C PHE A 262 -3.22 3.02 -6.21
N ARG A 263 -4.35 3.67 -6.59
CA ARG A 263 -5.37 3.06 -7.43
C ARG A 263 -4.88 2.77 -8.85
N ASP A 264 -4.06 3.65 -9.40
CA ASP A 264 -3.87 3.73 -10.84
C ASP A 264 -2.89 2.73 -11.44
N LEU A 265 -2.16 1.97 -10.61
CA LEU A 265 -1.24 0.91 -11.02
C LEU A 265 -1.47 -0.35 -10.20
N ASP A 266 -1.45 -1.52 -10.84
CA ASP A 266 -1.44 -2.81 -10.14
C ASP A 266 -0.03 -3.11 -9.61
N TYR A 267 0.16 -2.91 -8.32
CA TYR A 267 1.45 -3.13 -7.68
C TYR A 267 1.84 -4.61 -7.53
N TRP A 268 0.90 -5.55 -7.67
CA TRP A 268 1.25 -6.97 -7.74
C TRP A 268 2.16 -7.26 -8.95
N ASP A 269 1.86 -6.64 -10.08
CA ASP A 269 2.60 -6.87 -11.32
C ASP A 269 3.92 -6.08 -11.34
N PHE A 270 3.95 -4.84 -10.87
CA PHE A 270 5.17 -4.06 -10.69
C PHE A 270 6.15 -4.74 -9.74
N ALA A 271 5.68 -5.20 -8.58
CA ALA A 271 6.51 -5.89 -7.60
C ALA A 271 7.12 -7.18 -8.16
N ALA A 272 6.48 -7.85 -9.12
CA ALA A 272 7.05 -9.02 -9.77
C ALA A 272 8.33 -8.69 -10.55
N ALA A 273 8.41 -7.48 -11.13
CA ALA A 273 9.51 -7.04 -12.01
C ALA A 273 10.72 -6.43 -11.25
N GLU A 274 10.54 -5.96 -10.01
CA GLU A 274 11.62 -5.38 -9.19
C GLU A 274 12.26 -6.41 -8.23
N ASP A 275 13.36 -6.06 -7.57
CA ASP A 275 14.01 -6.92 -6.55
C ASP A 275 13.52 -6.60 -5.13
N VAL A 276 13.31 -5.34 -4.82
CA VAL A 276 12.89 -4.83 -3.51
C VAL A 276 11.75 -3.85 -3.68
N VAL A 277 10.72 -4.00 -2.85
CA VAL A 277 9.60 -3.06 -2.79
C VAL A 277 10.02 -1.83 -2.02
N THR A 278 9.71 -0.66 -2.57
CA THR A 278 9.91 0.62 -1.89
C THR A 278 8.63 1.44 -1.91
N ASP A 279 8.41 2.27 -0.90
CA ASP A 279 7.17 3.02 -0.72
C ASP A 279 7.42 4.46 -0.28
N ASP A 280 6.58 5.36 -0.75
CA ASP A 280 6.49 6.74 -0.32
C ASP A 280 5.20 6.93 0.45
N ALA A 281 5.34 7.10 1.76
CA ALA A 281 4.20 7.17 2.65
C ALA A 281 4.14 8.48 3.41
N TYR A 282 3.05 9.18 3.23
CA TYR A 282 2.79 10.49 3.82
C TYR A 282 1.50 10.50 4.64
N PRO A 283 1.45 9.83 5.82
CA PRO A 283 0.28 9.89 6.70
C PRO A 283 -0.09 11.33 7.03
N ASP A 284 -1.39 11.67 6.93
CA ASP A 284 -1.83 13.05 7.18
C ASP A 284 -1.78 13.38 8.67
N PRO A 285 -0.97 14.38 9.11
CA PRO A 285 -0.94 14.77 10.51
C PRO A 285 -2.26 15.37 11.04
N ALA A 286 -3.15 15.82 10.14
CA ALA A 286 -4.48 16.32 10.48
C ALA A 286 -5.46 15.19 10.82
N ASP A 287 -5.27 14.00 10.25
CA ASP A 287 -6.08 12.82 10.57
C ASP A 287 -5.53 12.15 11.85
N PRO A 288 -6.31 12.11 12.94
CA PRO A 288 -5.87 11.52 14.20
C PRO A 288 -5.65 10.00 14.12
N ILE A 289 -6.20 9.33 13.11
CA ILE A 289 -6.10 7.89 12.89
C ILE A 289 -5.36 7.51 11.60
N SER A 290 -4.57 8.44 11.04
CA SER A 290 -3.78 8.21 9.81
C SER A 290 -2.87 6.96 9.90
N HIS A 291 -2.41 6.60 11.08
CA HIS A 291 -1.62 5.38 11.33
C HIS A 291 -2.37 4.08 10.98
N VAL A 292 -3.70 4.06 11.08
CA VAL A 292 -4.50 2.87 10.68
C VAL A 292 -4.46 2.66 9.16
N GLY A 293 -4.55 3.76 8.40
CA GLY A 293 -4.36 3.73 6.94
C GLY A 293 -2.93 3.35 6.56
N ALA A 294 -1.94 3.90 7.27
CA ALA A 294 -0.53 3.54 7.08
C ALA A 294 -0.27 2.04 7.34
N ALA A 295 -0.88 1.46 8.37
CA ALA A 295 -0.79 0.02 8.65
C ALA A 295 -1.30 -0.86 7.48
N LEU A 296 -2.39 -0.44 6.79
CA LEU A 296 -2.88 -1.12 5.59
C LEU A 296 -1.86 -1.03 4.46
N ASN A 297 -1.34 0.18 4.19
CA ASN A 297 -0.33 0.41 3.16
C ASN A 297 0.92 -0.45 3.38
N TYR A 298 1.46 -0.43 4.58
CA TYR A 298 2.64 -1.23 4.95
C TYR A 298 2.36 -2.74 4.94
N GLY A 299 1.11 -3.13 5.23
CA GLY A 299 0.62 -4.49 5.04
C GLY A 299 0.71 -4.94 3.59
N LEU A 300 0.31 -4.08 2.64
CA LEU A 300 0.46 -4.34 1.21
C LEU A 300 1.94 -4.42 0.84
N MET A 301 2.76 -3.42 1.16
CA MET A 301 4.17 -3.36 0.75
C MET A 301 4.95 -4.64 1.12
N ARG A 302 4.86 -5.11 2.37
CA ARG A 302 5.54 -6.36 2.75
C ARG A 302 4.97 -7.59 2.04
N SER A 303 3.67 -7.58 1.72
CA SER A 303 2.99 -8.73 1.10
C SER A 303 3.35 -8.90 -0.37
N LEU A 304 3.63 -7.80 -1.10
CA LEU A 304 4.02 -7.81 -2.52
C LEU A 304 5.21 -8.71 -2.81
N LYS A 305 6.11 -8.94 -1.86
CA LYS A 305 7.27 -9.85 -1.94
C LYS A 305 7.22 -10.99 -0.92
N GLY A 306 6.02 -11.46 -0.56
CA GLY A 306 5.85 -12.63 0.30
C GLY A 306 6.42 -12.44 1.71
N GLY A 307 6.16 -11.30 2.33
CA GLY A 307 6.58 -10.97 3.69
C GLY A 307 8.07 -10.62 3.83
N ARG A 308 8.79 -10.36 2.73
CA ARG A 308 10.17 -9.86 2.78
C ARG A 308 10.20 -8.42 3.26
N PRO A 309 11.31 -7.97 3.88
CA PRO A 309 11.50 -6.56 4.17
C PRO A 309 11.36 -5.68 2.91
N TRP A 310 10.77 -4.53 3.10
CA TRP A 310 10.61 -3.47 2.11
C TRP A 310 11.30 -2.20 2.61
N LEU A 311 11.35 -1.13 1.82
CA LEU A 311 12.02 0.11 2.22
C LEU A 311 11.06 1.29 2.14
N LEU A 312 10.97 2.10 3.21
CA LEU A 312 10.31 3.39 3.17
C LEU A 312 11.33 4.40 2.60
N LEU A 313 11.16 4.78 1.31
CA LEU A 313 12.08 5.72 0.64
C LEU A 313 11.71 7.17 0.86
N GLU A 314 10.41 7.47 0.95
CA GLU A 314 9.97 8.83 1.22
C GLU A 314 8.95 8.89 2.35
N SER A 315 9.08 9.90 3.18
CA SER A 315 8.10 10.35 4.18
C SER A 315 8.34 11.83 4.49
N SER A 316 7.37 12.52 5.10
CA SER A 316 7.62 13.90 5.50
C SER A 316 8.28 13.99 6.87
N ALA A 317 9.30 14.85 7.01
CA ALA A 317 9.85 15.18 8.31
C ALA A 317 8.87 16.02 9.17
N SER A 318 7.94 16.75 8.53
CA SER A 318 6.88 17.53 9.19
C SER A 318 5.70 17.74 8.23
N ALA A 319 5.49 18.95 7.71
CA ALA A 319 4.42 19.26 6.76
C ALA A 319 4.80 18.87 5.34
N THR A 320 3.82 18.47 4.55
CA THR A 320 3.89 18.33 3.09
C THR A 320 3.65 19.69 2.40
N SER A 321 3.48 19.73 1.07
CA SER A 321 3.21 20.98 0.34
C SER A 321 2.03 20.90 -0.66
N TRP A 322 1.34 19.77 -0.74
CA TRP A 322 0.32 19.51 -1.78
C TRP A 322 -1.11 19.34 -1.25
N ARG A 323 -1.33 19.39 0.07
CA ARG A 323 -2.69 19.34 0.64
C ARG A 323 -3.29 20.75 0.73
N ASP A 324 -4.60 20.85 0.78
CA ASP A 324 -5.28 22.14 1.02
C ASP A 324 -4.83 22.80 2.32
N ILE A 325 -4.60 21.98 3.37
CA ILE A 325 -4.03 22.41 4.64
C ILE A 325 -2.89 21.47 5.01
N ASN A 326 -1.65 21.96 4.95
CA ASN A 326 -0.46 21.21 5.26
C ASN A 326 -0.09 21.30 6.74
N VAL A 327 -0.76 20.50 7.57
CA VAL A 327 -0.53 20.47 9.02
C VAL A 327 0.84 19.87 9.34
N PRO A 328 1.69 20.56 10.13
CA PRO A 328 2.98 20.01 10.53
C PRO A 328 2.81 18.89 11.56
N LYS A 329 3.72 17.91 11.53
CA LYS A 329 3.79 16.87 12.57
C LYS A 329 4.06 17.50 13.93
N ALA A 330 3.30 17.07 14.94
CA ALA A 330 3.55 17.46 16.33
C ALA A 330 4.91 16.90 16.82
N PRO A 331 5.57 17.53 17.78
CA PRO A 331 6.81 17.02 18.36
C PRO A 331 6.69 15.56 18.82
N GLY A 332 7.61 14.71 18.35
CA GLY A 332 7.61 13.26 18.59
C GLY A 332 6.82 12.43 17.57
N LYS A 333 5.96 13.03 16.75
CA LYS A 333 5.14 12.28 15.78
C LYS A 333 5.98 11.67 14.65
N ILE A 334 7.05 12.34 14.21
CA ILE A 334 8.00 11.79 13.23
C ILE A 334 8.57 10.44 13.70
N ARG A 335 8.91 10.34 14.98
CA ARG A 335 9.49 9.14 15.58
C ARG A 335 8.50 7.95 15.55
N VAL A 336 7.28 8.13 16.03
CA VAL A 336 6.30 7.02 16.10
C VAL A 336 5.89 6.56 14.71
N GLU A 337 5.70 7.46 13.74
CA GLU A 337 5.37 7.11 12.36
C GLU A 337 6.52 6.36 11.66
N SER A 338 7.77 6.79 11.86
CA SER A 338 8.95 6.11 11.33
C SER A 338 9.11 4.71 11.91
N LEU A 339 8.94 4.58 13.23
CA LEU A 339 9.01 3.27 13.89
C LEU A 339 7.81 2.38 13.58
N GLN A 340 6.66 2.94 13.18
CA GLN A 340 5.55 2.17 12.64
C GLN A 340 5.93 1.49 11.33
N ALA A 341 6.57 2.19 10.40
CA ALA A 341 7.06 1.58 9.16
C ALA A 341 8.03 0.43 9.44
N VAL A 342 8.99 0.64 10.37
CA VAL A 342 9.91 -0.43 10.80
C VAL A 342 9.14 -1.58 11.42
N ALA A 343 8.17 -1.33 12.30
CA ALA A 343 7.32 -2.36 12.91
C ALA A 343 6.61 -3.21 11.85
N HIS A 344 6.16 -2.59 10.78
CA HIS A 344 5.46 -3.24 9.66
C HIS A 344 6.39 -3.83 8.59
N GLY A 345 7.69 -3.94 8.85
CA GLY A 345 8.61 -4.70 8.01
C GLY A 345 9.54 -3.85 7.14
N SER A 346 9.53 -2.52 7.25
CA SER A 346 10.52 -1.70 6.56
C SER A 346 11.90 -1.86 7.19
N ASP A 347 12.92 -2.03 6.33
CA ASP A 347 14.34 -1.96 6.71
C ASP A 347 14.95 -0.59 6.35
N ALA A 348 14.12 0.40 6.03
CA ALA A 348 14.53 1.78 5.80
C ALA A 348 13.57 2.78 6.44
N VAL A 349 14.10 3.94 6.78
CA VAL A 349 13.35 5.16 7.12
C VAL A 349 14.00 6.33 6.40
N MET A 350 13.41 6.73 5.29
CA MET A 350 13.92 7.82 4.48
C MET A 350 12.86 8.91 4.31
N PHE A 351 13.30 10.09 3.94
CA PHE A 351 12.48 11.28 3.91
C PHE A 351 12.63 12.05 2.59
N PHE A 352 11.53 12.58 2.08
CA PHE A 352 11.59 13.72 1.19
C PHE A 352 11.65 14.98 2.07
N GLN A 353 12.77 15.67 2.16
CA GLN A 353 14.07 15.46 1.57
C GLN A 353 15.16 15.81 2.58
N TRP A 354 16.46 15.64 2.25
CA TRP A 354 17.53 15.99 3.16
C TRP A 354 17.51 17.48 3.52
N ARG A 355 17.67 18.39 2.53
CA ARG A 355 17.70 19.84 2.75
C ARG A 355 16.50 20.51 2.10
N GLN A 356 15.82 21.38 2.82
CA GLN A 356 14.61 22.06 2.36
C GLN A 356 14.88 22.94 1.13
N ALA A 357 14.11 22.73 0.05
CA ALA A 357 14.24 23.48 -1.19
C ALA A 357 13.98 24.98 -1.00
N LYS A 358 14.76 25.83 -1.69
CA LYS A 358 14.58 27.29 -1.68
C LYS A 358 13.56 27.76 -2.70
N TYR A 359 13.33 26.98 -3.73
CA TYR A 359 12.56 27.35 -4.91
C TYR A 359 11.56 26.25 -5.27
N GLY A 360 10.73 26.53 -6.25
CA GLY A 360 9.84 25.56 -6.85
C GLY A 360 8.57 25.28 -6.03
N GLN A 361 7.86 24.27 -6.45
CA GLN A 361 6.56 23.89 -5.92
C GLN A 361 6.66 23.34 -4.49
N GLU A 362 7.81 22.75 -4.15
CA GLU A 362 8.06 22.07 -2.87
C GLU A 362 8.85 22.91 -1.85
N LYS A 363 8.99 24.22 -2.08
CA LYS A 363 9.71 25.12 -1.15
C LYS A 363 9.13 25.17 0.27
N PHE A 364 7.86 24.78 0.44
CA PHE A 364 7.19 24.69 1.75
C PHE A 364 7.10 23.26 2.28
N HIS A 365 7.54 22.27 1.49
CA HIS A 365 7.68 20.91 1.99
C HIS A 365 8.75 20.87 3.09
N SER A 366 8.49 20.14 4.16
CA SER A 366 9.48 19.97 5.22
C SER A 366 10.63 19.08 4.76
N SER A 367 11.69 19.09 5.53
CA SER A 367 12.90 18.33 5.26
C SER A 367 13.56 17.87 6.56
N MET A 368 14.51 16.96 6.46
CA MET A 368 15.38 16.59 7.59
C MET A 368 16.14 17.82 8.11
N LEU A 369 16.70 18.62 7.21
CA LEU A 369 17.41 19.87 7.52
C LEU A 369 16.62 21.08 6.99
N GLY A 370 15.81 21.69 7.84
CA GLY A 370 15.05 22.89 7.50
C GLY A 370 15.90 24.14 7.32
N HIS A 371 15.32 25.25 6.80
CA HIS A 371 16.02 26.50 6.52
C HIS A 371 16.73 27.13 7.73
N ARG A 372 16.38 26.77 8.97
CA ARG A 372 17.09 27.20 10.17
C ARG A 372 18.36 26.40 10.46
N GLY A 373 18.71 25.42 9.60
CA GLY A 373 19.87 24.57 9.77
C GLY A 373 19.77 23.68 11.02
N GLU A 374 20.90 23.40 11.65
CA GLU A 374 21.04 22.50 12.80
C GLU A 374 20.11 22.82 13.98
N SER A 375 19.75 24.08 14.17
CA SER A 375 18.85 24.52 15.27
C SER A 375 17.37 24.25 14.98
N SER A 376 17.01 23.72 13.80
CA SER A 376 15.64 23.39 13.49
C SER A 376 15.14 22.18 14.30
N ARG A 377 13.87 22.19 14.67
CA ARG A 377 13.24 21.04 15.37
C ARG A 377 13.31 19.78 14.53
N SER A 378 13.03 19.89 13.22
CA SER A 378 13.09 18.74 12.32
C SER A 378 14.45 18.07 12.32
N PHE A 379 15.55 18.85 12.24
CA PHE A 379 16.91 18.28 12.29
C PHE A 379 17.20 17.58 13.62
N GLN A 380 16.82 18.19 14.75
CA GLN A 380 17.06 17.58 16.06
C GLN A 380 16.27 16.28 16.28
N GLU A 381 14.99 16.24 15.84
CA GLU A 381 14.18 15.01 15.90
C GLU A 381 14.71 13.95 14.94
N THR A 382 15.09 14.33 13.71
CA THR A 382 15.71 13.44 12.72
C THR A 382 17.02 12.83 13.24
N LYS A 383 17.90 13.64 13.78
CA LYS A 383 19.17 13.20 14.40
C LYS A 383 18.91 12.21 15.55
N ALA A 384 17.96 12.51 16.43
CA ALA A 384 17.61 11.61 17.52
C ALA A 384 17.09 10.25 17.01
N LEU A 385 16.24 10.27 15.95
CA LEU A 385 15.73 9.07 15.30
C LEU A 385 16.84 8.23 14.67
N GLY A 386 17.78 8.86 13.93
CA GLY A 386 18.89 8.13 13.30
C GLY A 386 19.78 7.42 14.33
N HIS A 387 20.00 8.03 15.50
CA HIS A 387 20.71 7.38 16.60
C HIS A 387 19.89 6.27 17.27
N GLU A 388 18.55 6.38 17.27
CA GLU A 388 17.68 5.33 17.81
C GLU A 388 17.64 4.11 16.90
N LEU A 389 17.54 4.29 15.59
CA LEU A 389 17.54 3.20 14.60
C LEU A 389 18.79 2.32 14.68
N LYS A 390 19.94 2.89 15.01
CA LYS A 390 21.18 2.11 15.25
C LYS A 390 21.05 1.10 16.40
N ARG A 391 20.19 1.35 17.39
CA ARG A 391 19.90 0.39 18.48
C ARG A 391 18.97 -0.72 18.06
N LEU A 392 18.26 -0.53 16.96
CA LEU A 392 17.29 -1.50 16.41
C LEU A 392 17.88 -2.38 15.31
N GLU A 393 19.20 -2.40 15.13
CA GLU A 393 19.87 -3.17 14.08
C GLU A 393 19.50 -4.67 14.10
N ALA A 394 19.23 -5.24 15.27
CA ALA A 394 18.78 -6.63 15.42
C ALA A 394 17.43 -6.91 14.72
N VAL A 395 16.66 -5.87 14.40
CA VAL A 395 15.35 -6.02 13.72
C VAL A 395 15.50 -6.17 12.21
N ARG A 396 16.65 -5.75 11.64
CA ARG A 396 16.88 -5.81 10.19
C ARG A 396 16.75 -7.22 9.64
N GLY A 397 16.08 -7.38 8.52
CA GLY A 397 15.86 -8.66 7.86
C GLY A 397 14.79 -9.56 8.51
N THR A 398 14.25 -9.17 9.67
CA THR A 398 13.18 -9.92 10.34
C THR A 398 11.84 -9.71 9.61
N ARG A 399 10.85 -10.60 9.87
CA ARG A 399 9.56 -10.58 9.18
C ARG A 399 8.40 -10.36 10.13
N VAL A 400 7.38 -9.62 9.67
CA VAL A 400 6.12 -9.49 10.39
C VAL A 400 5.41 -10.84 10.40
N ARG A 401 4.78 -11.16 11.53
CA ARG A 401 3.95 -12.37 11.69
C ARG A 401 2.48 -11.97 11.68
N SER A 402 1.82 -12.20 10.56
CA SER A 402 0.36 -12.08 10.45
C SER A 402 -0.26 -13.44 10.17
N ARG A 403 -1.44 -13.68 10.73
CA ARG A 403 -2.31 -14.84 10.44
C ARG A 403 -3.62 -14.39 9.78
N ILE A 404 -3.70 -13.11 9.40
CA ILE A 404 -4.87 -12.49 8.80
C ILE A 404 -4.43 -11.81 7.51
N ALA A 405 -5.19 -12.03 6.44
CA ALA A 405 -4.99 -11.33 5.18
C ALA A 405 -6.26 -10.62 4.71
N LEU A 406 -6.06 -9.48 4.05
CA LEU A 406 -7.09 -8.74 3.35
C LEU A 406 -6.85 -8.86 1.85
N VAL A 407 -7.90 -9.21 1.10
CA VAL A 407 -7.84 -9.30 -0.35
C VAL A 407 -7.73 -7.90 -0.94
N VAL A 408 -6.66 -7.67 -1.70
CA VAL A 408 -6.43 -6.45 -2.49
C VAL A 408 -6.49 -6.83 -3.96
N ASP A 409 -7.53 -6.34 -4.63
CA ASP A 409 -7.85 -6.66 -6.02
C ASP A 409 -8.04 -5.37 -6.82
N TRP A 410 -7.12 -5.09 -7.73
CA TRP A 410 -7.14 -3.86 -8.54
C TRP A 410 -8.28 -3.87 -9.54
N ASP A 411 -8.61 -5.01 -10.15
CA ASP A 411 -9.74 -5.12 -11.08
C ASP A 411 -11.06 -4.72 -10.40
N SER A 412 -11.32 -5.25 -9.20
CA SER A 412 -12.50 -4.85 -8.42
C SER A 412 -12.45 -3.37 -8.02
N TRP A 413 -11.26 -2.84 -7.74
CA TRP A 413 -11.12 -1.42 -7.43
C TRP A 413 -11.38 -0.54 -8.64
N TRP A 414 -10.83 -0.89 -9.80
CA TRP A 414 -11.08 -0.18 -11.05
C TRP A 414 -12.55 -0.28 -11.47
N GLY A 415 -13.09 -1.48 -11.60
CA GLY A 415 -14.49 -1.72 -12.03
C GLY A 415 -15.48 -0.99 -11.13
N SER A 416 -15.32 -1.09 -9.80
CA SER A 416 -16.21 -0.40 -8.86
C SER A 416 -15.98 1.12 -8.74
N SER A 417 -15.07 1.72 -9.49
CA SER A 417 -14.79 3.16 -9.47
C SER A 417 -14.77 3.84 -10.83
N ALA A 418 -14.61 3.09 -11.92
CA ALA A 418 -14.50 3.68 -13.26
C ALA A 418 -15.86 3.90 -13.94
N THR A 419 -16.90 3.17 -13.55
CA THR A 419 -18.22 3.28 -14.18
C THR A 419 -19.16 4.20 -13.41
N GLU A 420 -19.91 5.02 -14.15
CA GLU A 420 -20.97 5.87 -13.59
C GLU A 420 -22.29 5.10 -13.35
N SER A 421 -22.38 3.84 -13.80
CA SER A 421 -23.60 3.05 -13.82
C SER A 421 -23.81 2.17 -12.57
N LEU A 422 -22.96 2.31 -11.54
CA LEU A 422 -23.12 1.56 -10.30
C LEU A 422 -24.40 1.95 -9.54
N PRO A 423 -25.02 1.01 -8.81
CA PRO A 423 -26.19 1.31 -7.98
C PRO A 423 -25.94 2.43 -6.96
N SER A 424 -24.71 2.57 -6.48
CA SER A 424 -24.29 3.66 -5.59
C SER A 424 -22.82 4.01 -5.76
N GLN A 425 -22.50 5.30 -5.93
CA GLN A 425 -21.14 5.83 -5.93
C GLN A 425 -20.55 5.96 -4.50
N ARG A 426 -21.36 5.70 -3.46
CA ARG A 426 -20.92 5.74 -2.06
C ARG A 426 -20.19 4.47 -1.63
N LEU A 427 -20.46 3.34 -2.29
CA LEU A 427 -19.77 2.08 -2.05
C LEU A 427 -18.44 2.08 -2.82
N ASN A 428 -17.37 2.45 -2.13
CA ASN A 428 -16.04 2.60 -2.71
C ASN A 428 -15.09 1.55 -2.12
N TRP A 429 -14.41 0.78 -2.97
CA TRP A 429 -13.51 -0.31 -2.57
C TRP A 429 -12.49 0.14 -1.51
N ALA A 430 -11.78 1.24 -1.74
CA ALA A 430 -10.74 1.71 -0.82
C ALA A 430 -11.30 2.12 0.55
N ARG A 431 -12.51 2.66 0.59
CA ARG A 431 -13.19 2.98 1.86
C ARG A 431 -13.55 1.70 2.62
N GLN A 432 -14.02 0.68 1.92
CA GLN A 432 -14.32 -0.62 2.53
C GLN A 432 -13.04 -1.27 3.07
N ALA A 433 -11.97 -1.33 2.28
CA ALA A 433 -10.69 -1.88 2.72
C ALA A 433 -10.16 -1.19 3.99
N ARG A 434 -10.23 0.15 4.05
CA ARG A 434 -9.83 0.94 5.24
C ARG A 434 -10.75 0.70 6.44
N ALA A 435 -12.05 0.53 6.25
CA ALA A 435 -12.98 0.25 7.34
C ALA A 435 -12.73 -1.14 7.96
N TRP A 436 -12.50 -2.16 7.11
CA TRP A 436 -12.18 -3.51 7.56
C TRP A 436 -10.81 -3.57 8.24
N GLN A 437 -9.79 -2.89 7.67
CA GLN A 437 -8.49 -2.72 8.33
C GLN A 437 -8.64 -2.06 9.71
N ARG A 438 -9.46 -1.01 9.83
CA ARG A 438 -9.70 -0.33 11.11
C ARG A 438 -10.36 -1.26 12.13
N ALA A 439 -11.32 -2.08 11.72
CA ALA A 439 -11.93 -3.05 12.61
C ALA A 439 -10.93 -4.10 13.10
N LEU A 440 -10.06 -4.62 12.22
CA LEU A 440 -9.00 -5.56 12.56
C LEU A 440 -7.92 -4.93 13.45
N HIS A 441 -7.58 -3.66 13.20
CA HIS A 441 -6.69 -2.89 14.06
C HIS A 441 -7.27 -2.72 15.47
N LEU A 442 -8.56 -2.38 15.58
CA LEU A 442 -9.27 -2.31 16.87
C LEU A 442 -9.34 -3.66 17.61
N LEU A 443 -9.19 -4.76 16.90
CA LEU A 443 -9.07 -6.10 17.44
C LEU A 443 -7.60 -6.49 17.73
N GLY A 444 -6.64 -5.58 17.49
CA GLY A 444 -5.23 -5.70 17.84
C GLY A 444 -4.44 -6.61 16.88
N HIS A 445 -4.82 -6.70 15.61
CA HIS A 445 -4.17 -7.55 14.63
C HIS A 445 -3.43 -6.74 13.54
N ALA A 446 -2.23 -7.19 13.21
CA ALA A 446 -1.57 -6.83 11.95
C ALA A 446 -2.21 -7.65 10.80
N VAL A 447 -2.31 -7.04 9.63
CA VAL A 447 -2.99 -7.62 8.46
C VAL A 447 -2.05 -7.57 7.27
N ASP A 448 -1.91 -8.69 6.57
CA ASP A 448 -1.23 -8.78 5.28
C ASP A 448 -2.21 -8.54 4.12
N ALA A 449 -1.70 -8.29 2.93
CA ALA A 449 -2.48 -8.26 1.72
C ALA A 449 -2.31 -9.56 0.92
N VAL A 450 -3.35 -9.99 0.19
CA VAL A 450 -3.29 -11.14 -0.71
C VAL A 450 -4.09 -10.88 -1.98
N LYS A 451 -3.72 -11.53 -3.09
CA LYS A 451 -4.60 -11.63 -4.27
C LYS A 451 -5.80 -12.53 -3.94
N ALA A 452 -6.93 -12.34 -4.62
CA ALA A 452 -8.10 -13.20 -4.45
C ALA A 452 -7.85 -14.67 -4.87
N THR A 453 -6.80 -14.90 -5.64
CA THR A 453 -6.33 -16.25 -6.04
C THR A 453 -5.32 -16.87 -5.07
N GLY A 454 -4.97 -16.18 -3.98
CA GLY A 454 -3.95 -16.61 -3.02
C GLY A 454 -2.50 -16.34 -3.46
N PRO A 455 -1.51 -17.05 -2.90
CA PRO A 455 -1.67 -18.15 -1.94
C PRO A 455 -2.14 -17.70 -0.54
N PHE A 456 -2.86 -18.60 0.16
CA PHE A 456 -3.40 -18.33 1.50
C PHE A 456 -2.66 -19.12 2.62
N ASP A 457 -1.52 -19.72 2.29
CA ASP A 457 -0.75 -20.49 3.26
C ASP A 457 -0.31 -19.63 4.45
N GLY A 458 -0.52 -20.17 5.66
CA GLY A 458 -0.15 -19.49 6.90
C GLY A 458 -1.18 -18.51 7.45
N TYR A 459 -2.26 -18.24 6.74
CA TYR A 459 -3.39 -17.47 7.25
C TYR A 459 -4.48 -18.36 7.82
N ASP A 460 -5.19 -17.86 8.83
CA ASP A 460 -6.37 -18.50 9.41
C ASP A 460 -7.64 -17.76 9.02
N LEU A 461 -7.51 -16.45 8.79
CA LEU A 461 -8.61 -15.60 8.37
C LEU A 461 -8.21 -14.82 7.12
N VAL A 462 -9.04 -14.88 6.10
CA VAL A 462 -8.98 -14.02 4.91
C VAL A 462 -10.24 -13.18 4.85
N VAL A 463 -10.10 -11.87 4.68
CA VAL A 463 -11.21 -10.94 4.53
C VAL A 463 -11.20 -10.32 3.14
N ALA A 464 -12.37 -10.28 2.48
CA ALA A 464 -12.57 -9.65 1.18
C ALA A 464 -13.68 -8.58 1.30
N PRO A 465 -13.32 -7.32 1.59
CA PRO A 465 -14.29 -6.27 1.90
C PRO A 465 -15.31 -5.98 0.80
N ASN A 466 -14.87 -6.07 -0.46
CA ASN A 466 -15.68 -5.86 -1.66
C ASN A 466 -14.94 -6.47 -2.85
N LEU A 467 -15.29 -7.67 -3.24
CA LEU A 467 -14.69 -8.37 -4.39
C LEU A 467 -15.67 -8.31 -5.57
N TYR A 468 -15.88 -7.11 -6.12
CA TYR A 468 -16.85 -6.77 -7.14
C TYR A 468 -16.72 -7.65 -8.38
N ILE A 469 -15.51 -7.73 -8.93
CA ILE A 469 -15.16 -8.64 -10.02
C ILE A 469 -14.75 -9.97 -9.41
N ALA A 470 -15.35 -11.05 -9.87
CA ALA A 470 -14.99 -12.39 -9.41
C ALA A 470 -15.06 -13.40 -10.54
N ASP A 471 -14.14 -14.36 -10.52
CA ASP A 471 -14.09 -15.47 -11.45
C ASP A 471 -14.12 -16.84 -10.73
N ALA A 472 -14.20 -17.90 -11.51
CA ALA A 472 -14.21 -19.26 -10.99
C ALA A 472 -12.88 -19.66 -10.32
N GLY A 473 -11.75 -19.09 -10.73
CA GLY A 473 -10.43 -19.35 -10.16
C GLY A 473 -10.30 -18.77 -8.75
N GLN A 474 -10.73 -17.53 -8.56
CA GLN A 474 -10.79 -16.86 -7.26
C GLN A 474 -11.73 -17.62 -6.29
N ALA A 475 -12.91 -17.99 -6.76
CA ALA A 475 -13.86 -18.76 -5.95
C ALA A 475 -13.30 -20.14 -5.55
N ALA A 476 -12.66 -20.84 -6.48
CA ALA A 476 -12.04 -22.14 -6.21
C ALA A 476 -10.89 -22.02 -5.19
N ALA A 477 -10.06 -20.97 -5.29
CA ALA A 477 -8.97 -20.74 -4.36
C ALA A 477 -9.47 -20.47 -2.93
N LEU A 478 -10.47 -19.59 -2.78
CA LEU A 478 -11.10 -19.31 -1.49
C LEU A 478 -11.84 -20.54 -0.93
N ALA A 479 -12.55 -21.29 -1.79
CA ALA A 479 -13.19 -22.52 -1.36
C ALA A 479 -12.19 -23.58 -0.87
N ALA A 480 -11.06 -23.75 -1.57
CA ALA A 480 -9.98 -24.66 -1.14
C ALA A 480 -9.38 -24.25 0.22
N PHE A 481 -9.15 -22.96 0.43
CA PHE A 481 -8.70 -22.42 1.70
C PHE A 481 -9.67 -22.76 2.85
N VAL A 482 -10.98 -22.52 2.64
CA VAL A 482 -11.99 -22.81 3.65
C VAL A 482 -12.11 -24.33 3.87
N GLN A 483 -12.08 -25.13 2.82
CA GLN A 483 -12.11 -26.58 2.91
C GLN A 483 -10.97 -27.13 3.79
N ALA A 484 -9.78 -26.52 3.71
CA ALA A 484 -8.60 -26.86 4.49
C ALA A 484 -8.65 -26.42 5.96
N GLY A 485 -9.63 -25.62 6.36
CA GLY A 485 -9.81 -25.15 7.74
C GLY A 485 -9.72 -23.65 7.94
N GLY A 486 -9.47 -22.88 6.89
CA GLY A 486 -9.46 -21.43 6.95
C GLY A 486 -10.87 -20.82 7.13
N THR A 487 -10.90 -19.58 7.58
CA THR A 487 -12.12 -18.77 7.64
C THR A 487 -12.03 -17.66 6.61
N VAL A 488 -13.09 -17.51 5.77
CA VAL A 488 -13.21 -16.37 4.88
C VAL A 488 -14.40 -15.50 5.27
N VAL A 489 -14.24 -14.17 5.23
CA VAL A 489 -15.34 -13.21 5.39
C VAL A 489 -15.40 -12.34 4.15
N ILE A 490 -16.51 -12.41 3.42
CA ILE A 490 -16.74 -11.65 2.20
C ILE A 490 -17.78 -10.57 2.48
N GLY A 491 -17.49 -9.33 2.07
CA GLY A 491 -18.34 -8.17 2.24
C GLY A 491 -19.34 -7.99 1.08
N PRO A 492 -20.18 -6.95 1.16
CA PRO A 492 -21.27 -6.72 0.23
C PRO A 492 -20.75 -6.38 -1.17
N PHE A 493 -21.62 -6.52 -2.17
CA PHE A 493 -21.33 -6.21 -3.56
C PHE A 493 -20.15 -7.00 -4.13
N SER A 494 -20.02 -8.27 -3.70
CA SER A 494 -18.98 -9.20 -4.16
C SER A 494 -19.56 -10.24 -5.13
N GLY A 495 -18.76 -10.63 -6.13
CA GLY A 495 -19.16 -11.57 -7.17
C GLY A 495 -20.32 -11.07 -8.03
N VAL A 496 -20.34 -9.79 -8.34
CA VAL A 496 -21.41 -9.16 -9.13
C VAL A 496 -21.17 -9.38 -10.61
N VAL A 497 -19.93 -9.17 -11.07
CA VAL A 497 -19.52 -9.27 -12.48
C VAL A 497 -18.29 -10.15 -12.65
N ASP A 498 -18.09 -10.64 -13.88
CA ASP A 498 -16.88 -11.32 -14.31
C ASP A 498 -15.76 -10.33 -14.72
N ASP A 499 -14.64 -10.85 -15.20
CA ASP A 499 -13.48 -10.07 -15.66
C ASP A 499 -13.71 -9.22 -16.91
N THR A 500 -14.91 -9.29 -17.51
CA THR A 500 -15.39 -8.46 -18.62
C THR A 500 -16.53 -7.51 -18.22
N GLU A 501 -16.73 -7.27 -16.92
CA GLU A 501 -17.85 -6.45 -16.40
C GLU A 501 -19.25 -7.01 -16.76
N LYS A 502 -19.33 -8.27 -17.14
CA LYS A 502 -20.59 -8.94 -17.42
C LYS A 502 -21.19 -9.50 -16.12
N VAL A 503 -22.42 -9.15 -15.83
CA VAL A 503 -23.15 -9.67 -14.67
C VAL A 503 -23.26 -11.21 -14.76
N HIS A 504 -22.95 -11.89 -13.67
CA HIS A 504 -23.06 -13.36 -13.61
C HIS A 504 -24.48 -13.84 -13.84
N GLU A 505 -24.64 -14.87 -14.64
CA GLU A 505 -25.94 -15.52 -14.81
C GLU A 505 -26.44 -16.07 -13.47
N GLY A 506 -27.68 -15.74 -13.11
CA GLY A 506 -28.26 -16.04 -11.80
C GLY A 506 -27.92 -15.02 -10.71
N GLY A 507 -27.21 -13.93 -11.04
CA GLY A 507 -26.95 -12.80 -10.14
C GLY A 507 -25.80 -13.04 -9.14
N ALA A 508 -25.62 -12.06 -8.26
CA ALA A 508 -24.62 -12.13 -7.18
C ALA A 508 -25.00 -13.20 -6.12
N PRO A 509 -24.05 -13.76 -5.40
CA PRO A 509 -22.61 -13.51 -5.42
C PRO A 509 -21.84 -14.34 -6.48
N GLY A 510 -22.42 -14.58 -7.65
CA GLY A 510 -21.79 -15.24 -8.79
C GLY A 510 -21.11 -16.56 -8.43
N PRO A 511 -19.78 -16.67 -8.63
CA PRO A 511 -19.05 -17.90 -8.39
C PRO A 511 -18.91 -18.27 -6.89
N PHE A 512 -19.23 -17.35 -5.96
CA PHE A 512 -19.18 -17.60 -4.51
C PHE A 512 -20.47 -18.22 -3.95
N ARG A 513 -21.53 -18.41 -4.75
CA ARG A 513 -22.84 -18.89 -4.30
C ARG A 513 -22.77 -20.17 -3.48
N GLU A 514 -22.04 -21.18 -3.98
CA GLU A 514 -21.92 -22.47 -3.27
C GLU A 514 -21.09 -22.33 -1.97
N LEU A 515 -20.02 -21.55 -2.00
CA LEU A 515 -19.14 -21.31 -0.85
C LEU A 515 -19.91 -20.61 0.28
N LEU A 516 -20.64 -19.56 -0.05
CA LEU A 516 -21.36 -18.73 0.92
C LEU A 516 -22.75 -19.30 1.29
N GLY A 517 -23.34 -20.09 0.39
CA GLY A 517 -24.67 -20.63 0.58
C GLY A 517 -25.77 -19.57 0.60
N ILE A 518 -25.64 -18.55 -0.25
CA ILE A 518 -26.63 -17.46 -0.41
C ILE A 518 -26.84 -17.11 -1.86
N GLU A 519 -27.94 -16.40 -2.12
CA GLU A 519 -28.25 -15.70 -3.37
C GLU A 519 -28.61 -14.25 -3.03
N VAL A 520 -28.19 -13.30 -3.85
CA VAL A 520 -28.59 -11.89 -3.72
C VAL A 520 -29.71 -11.62 -4.70
N ASP A 521 -30.90 -11.32 -4.19
CA ASP A 521 -32.05 -10.98 -4.99
C ASP A 521 -32.02 -9.52 -5.45
N GLU A 522 -31.70 -8.61 -4.53
CA GLU A 522 -31.68 -7.18 -4.83
C GLU A 522 -30.57 -6.43 -4.04
N GLN A 523 -29.92 -5.51 -4.73
CA GLN A 523 -28.96 -4.56 -4.15
C GLN A 523 -29.73 -3.34 -3.62
N TRP A 524 -29.46 -2.96 -2.37
CA TRP A 524 -30.23 -1.94 -1.66
C TRP A 524 -29.36 -0.75 -1.22
N PRO A 525 -29.04 0.20 -2.11
CA PRO A 525 -28.38 1.45 -1.71
C PRO A 525 -29.28 2.23 -0.73
N VAL A 526 -28.69 2.69 0.36
CA VAL A 526 -29.38 3.48 1.37
C VAL A 526 -29.24 4.96 1.05
N ASP A 527 -30.33 5.70 1.02
CA ASP A 527 -30.34 7.12 0.70
C ASP A 527 -29.70 7.99 1.82
N ASP A 528 -29.29 9.20 1.47
CA ASP A 528 -28.60 10.10 2.40
C ASP A 528 -29.47 10.44 3.61
N GLY A 529 -28.88 10.34 4.79
CA GLY A 529 -29.58 10.61 6.06
C GLY A 529 -30.45 9.46 6.58
N LEU A 530 -30.55 8.36 5.83
CA LEU A 530 -31.19 7.12 6.27
C LEU A 530 -30.12 6.11 6.71
N ALA A 531 -30.55 5.08 7.42
CA ALA A 531 -29.73 3.91 7.75
C ALA A 531 -30.65 2.70 7.96
N GLU A 532 -30.25 1.55 7.41
CA GLU A 532 -30.75 0.27 7.89
C GLU A 532 -30.13 -0.05 9.24
N THR A 533 -30.83 -0.77 10.11
CA THR A 533 -30.29 -1.24 11.39
C THR A 533 -30.17 -2.77 11.33
N VAL A 534 -29.04 -3.28 11.77
CA VAL A 534 -28.75 -4.72 11.82
C VAL A 534 -28.66 -5.18 13.25
N ALA A 535 -29.46 -6.19 13.61
CA ALA A 535 -29.39 -6.89 14.88
C ALA A 535 -28.33 -8.00 14.81
N TYR A 536 -27.30 -7.92 15.63
CA TYR A 536 -26.21 -8.89 15.70
C TYR A 536 -25.68 -9.02 17.13
N GLY A 537 -25.49 -10.25 17.63
CA GLY A 537 -24.94 -10.50 18.97
C GLY A 537 -25.69 -9.86 20.13
N GLY A 538 -27.01 -9.62 19.98
CA GLY A 538 -27.86 -8.96 20.97
C GLY A 538 -27.80 -7.44 20.97
N HIS A 539 -27.11 -6.83 20.00
CA HIS A 539 -27.00 -5.38 19.79
C HIS A 539 -27.57 -4.97 18.44
N ALA A 540 -27.80 -3.68 18.24
CA ALA A 540 -28.22 -3.09 16.97
C ALA A 540 -27.10 -2.16 16.45
N TYR A 541 -26.81 -2.29 15.17
CA TYR A 541 -25.74 -1.53 14.48
C TYR A 541 -26.28 -0.90 13.22
N ASP A 542 -25.82 0.32 12.91
CA ASP A 542 -26.26 1.01 11.71
C ASP A 542 -25.53 0.50 10.46
N SER A 543 -26.27 0.47 9.34
CA SER A 543 -25.78 0.30 7.97
C SER A 543 -26.22 1.49 7.12
N PRO A 544 -25.40 2.54 7.02
CA PRO A 544 -25.84 3.86 6.52
C PRO A 544 -25.77 4.03 5.01
N ILE A 545 -25.15 3.12 4.25
CA ILE A 545 -24.91 3.36 2.82
C ILE A 545 -25.35 2.21 1.91
N TRP A 546 -25.48 0.97 2.45
CA TRP A 546 -25.69 -0.21 1.64
C TRP A 546 -26.26 -1.37 2.42
N GLY A 547 -27.25 -2.05 1.86
CA GLY A 547 -27.76 -3.34 2.25
C GLY A 547 -28.01 -4.20 1.01
N GLU A 548 -28.32 -5.46 1.22
CA GLU A 548 -28.74 -6.40 0.17
C GLU A 548 -29.85 -7.28 0.66
N TRP A 549 -30.83 -7.54 -0.21
CA TRP A 549 -31.80 -8.59 0.00
C TRP A 549 -31.15 -9.92 -0.37
N ILE A 550 -30.90 -10.75 0.63
CA ILE A 550 -30.28 -12.05 0.40
C ILE A 550 -31.25 -13.21 0.81
N GLU A 551 -31.21 -14.28 0.05
CA GLU A 551 -31.81 -15.55 0.39
C GLU A 551 -30.73 -16.53 0.85
N VAL A 552 -31.04 -17.34 1.87
CA VAL A 552 -30.10 -18.32 2.42
C VAL A 552 -30.42 -19.72 1.92
N LEU A 553 -29.41 -20.44 1.47
CA LEU A 553 -29.51 -21.82 1.03
C LEU A 553 -29.38 -22.80 2.21
N PRO A 554 -29.85 -24.04 2.08
CA PRO A 554 -29.75 -25.05 3.13
C PRO A 554 -28.30 -25.23 3.63
N GLY A 555 -28.13 -25.26 4.96
CA GLY A 555 -26.84 -25.40 5.61
C GLY A 555 -26.12 -24.07 5.91
N THR A 556 -26.74 -22.94 5.59
CA THR A 556 -26.27 -21.62 5.94
C THR A 556 -26.99 -21.13 7.19
N GLU A 557 -26.21 -20.59 8.14
CA GLU A 557 -26.71 -20.07 9.43
C GLU A 557 -26.86 -18.55 9.32
N ILE A 558 -27.99 -18.01 9.77
CA ILE A 558 -28.23 -16.58 9.91
C ILE A 558 -27.64 -16.14 11.25
N ARG A 559 -26.64 -15.28 11.23
CA ARG A 559 -25.94 -14.74 12.41
C ARG A 559 -26.48 -13.38 12.81
N GLY A 560 -27.01 -12.61 11.86
CA GLY A 560 -27.61 -11.30 12.08
C GLY A 560 -28.67 -11.00 11.02
N SER A 561 -29.63 -10.16 11.38
CA SER A 561 -30.73 -9.77 10.50
C SER A 561 -30.96 -8.28 10.53
N TYR A 562 -31.50 -7.73 9.46
CA TYR A 562 -31.99 -6.36 9.44
C TYR A 562 -33.11 -6.18 10.47
N ALA A 563 -33.04 -5.16 11.30
CA ALA A 563 -33.99 -4.90 12.40
C ALA A 563 -34.94 -3.74 12.10
N SER A 564 -34.64 -2.92 11.11
CA SER A 564 -35.46 -1.79 10.68
C SER A 564 -35.34 -1.55 9.18
N GLY A 565 -36.15 -0.63 8.66
CA GLY A 565 -36.17 -0.27 7.24
C GLY A 565 -36.94 -1.27 6.39
N GLU A 566 -36.74 -1.21 5.08
CA GLU A 566 -37.42 -2.04 4.12
C GLU A 566 -36.92 -3.50 4.10
N LEU A 567 -35.67 -3.70 4.54
CA LEU A 567 -35.05 -5.03 4.66
C LEU A 567 -35.39 -5.74 5.98
N ALA A 568 -36.18 -5.11 6.88
CA ALA A 568 -36.45 -5.65 8.21
C ALA A 568 -36.91 -7.12 8.20
N GLY A 569 -36.23 -7.94 9.00
CA GLY A 569 -36.45 -9.38 9.11
C GLY A 569 -35.63 -10.25 8.15
N LEU A 570 -34.99 -9.66 7.13
CA LEU A 570 -34.10 -10.36 6.20
C LEU A 570 -32.73 -10.64 6.81
N PRO A 571 -32.00 -11.68 6.35
CA PRO A 571 -30.65 -11.95 6.76
C PRO A 571 -29.68 -10.82 6.37
N ALA A 572 -28.78 -10.43 7.27
CA ALA A 572 -27.75 -9.42 7.04
C ALA A 572 -26.33 -9.97 7.19
N VAL A 573 -26.15 -10.92 8.10
CA VAL A 573 -24.85 -11.59 8.31
C VAL A 573 -25.13 -13.09 8.35
N THR A 574 -24.39 -13.84 7.54
CA THR A 574 -24.52 -15.30 7.48
C THR A 574 -23.18 -15.99 7.67
N SER A 575 -23.21 -17.27 8.05
CA SER A 575 -22.04 -18.15 8.05
C SER A 575 -22.40 -19.55 7.58
N ARG A 576 -21.44 -20.21 6.94
CA ARG A 576 -21.57 -21.59 6.46
C ARG A 576 -20.32 -22.39 6.79
N ALA A 577 -20.50 -23.56 7.37
CA ALA A 577 -19.43 -24.52 7.52
C ALA A 577 -19.13 -25.20 6.19
N VAL A 578 -17.87 -25.20 5.76
CA VAL A 578 -17.41 -25.83 4.52
C VAL A 578 -16.12 -26.59 4.80
N GLY A 579 -16.14 -27.92 4.69
CA GLY A 579 -15.01 -28.74 5.07
C GLY A 579 -14.65 -28.59 6.55
N ALA A 580 -13.43 -28.19 6.84
CA ALA A 580 -12.95 -27.94 8.20
C ALA A 580 -13.03 -26.46 8.62
N GLY A 581 -13.39 -25.55 7.73
CA GLY A 581 -13.44 -24.11 7.95
C GLY A 581 -14.84 -23.51 7.84
N SER A 582 -14.90 -22.19 7.69
CA SER A 582 -16.15 -21.45 7.58
C SER A 582 -16.08 -20.29 6.58
N ALA A 583 -17.19 -20.07 5.88
CA ALA A 583 -17.38 -18.93 4.99
C ALA A 583 -18.46 -18.01 5.55
N TRP A 584 -18.18 -16.71 5.62
CA TRP A 584 -19.09 -15.68 6.12
C TRP A 584 -19.43 -14.70 5.02
N TYR A 585 -20.65 -14.18 5.05
CA TYR A 585 -21.08 -13.08 4.21
C TYR A 585 -21.69 -11.96 5.05
N VAL A 586 -21.27 -10.74 4.75
CA VAL A 586 -21.83 -9.52 5.35
C VAL A 586 -22.50 -8.73 4.23
N SER A 587 -23.83 -8.76 4.14
CA SER A 587 -24.60 -8.17 3.03
C SER A 587 -24.80 -6.66 3.13
N CYS A 588 -24.08 -5.98 4.03
CA CYS A 588 -24.28 -4.57 4.32
C CYS A 588 -22.99 -3.87 4.72
N VAL A 589 -22.99 -2.55 4.63
CA VAL A 589 -21.88 -1.73 5.15
C VAL A 589 -22.19 -1.34 6.59
N LEU A 590 -21.71 -2.13 7.52
CA LEU A 590 -21.88 -1.90 8.95
C LEU A 590 -21.10 -0.70 9.45
N SER A 591 -21.59 -0.07 10.51
CA SER A 591 -20.80 0.83 11.35
C SER A 591 -19.56 0.12 11.90
N ASP A 592 -18.55 0.89 12.32
CA ASP A 592 -17.29 0.32 12.85
C ASP A 592 -17.54 -0.69 13.99
N ASP A 593 -18.44 -0.39 14.93
CA ASP A 593 -18.73 -1.26 16.06
C ASP A 593 -19.42 -2.57 15.61
N GLY A 594 -20.28 -2.48 14.59
CA GLY A 594 -20.93 -3.65 14.00
C GLY A 594 -19.93 -4.55 13.28
N LEU A 595 -19.03 -3.94 12.49
CA LEU A 595 -17.98 -4.68 11.80
C LEU A 595 -16.99 -5.34 12.77
N VAL A 596 -16.60 -4.63 13.83
CA VAL A 596 -15.77 -5.19 14.92
C VAL A 596 -16.46 -6.39 15.58
N ALA A 597 -17.78 -6.33 15.82
CA ALA A 597 -18.52 -7.44 16.41
C ALA A 597 -18.51 -8.69 15.51
N VAL A 598 -18.77 -8.52 14.22
CA VAL A 598 -18.76 -9.61 13.23
C VAL A 598 -17.37 -10.22 13.09
N LEU A 599 -16.34 -9.39 12.90
CA LEU A 599 -14.96 -9.86 12.71
C LEU A 599 -14.40 -10.52 13.97
N ARG A 600 -14.80 -10.09 15.18
CA ARG A 600 -14.44 -10.77 16.42
C ARG A 600 -14.94 -12.22 16.45
N ASP A 601 -16.19 -12.45 16.04
CA ASP A 601 -16.76 -13.80 16.02
C ASP A 601 -16.10 -14.66 14.92
N ALA A 602 -15.79 -14.08 13.76
CA ALA A 602 -15.06 -14.76 12.70
C ALA A 602 -13.62 -15.14 13.13
N LEU A 603 -12.92 -14.24 13.83
CA LEU A 603 -11.60 -14.51 14.42
C LEU A 603 -11.67 -15.67 15.42
N ALA A 604 -12.66 -15.67 16.32
CA ALA A 604 -12.85 -16.75 17.26
C ALA A 604 -13.13 -18.09 16.56
N GLY A 605 -13.91 -18.08 15.47
CA GLY A 605 -14.15 -19.24 14.61
C GLY A 605 -12.89 -19.75 13.91
N ALA A 606 -11.95 -18.86 13.56
CA ALA A 606 -10.65 -19.17 12.99
C ALA A 606 -9.61 -19.63 14.03
N GLY A 607 -9.99 -19.78 15.31
CA GLY A 607 -9.07 -20.16 16.39
C GLY A 607 -8.09 -19.04 16.77
N LEU A 608 -8.33 -17.82 16.31
CA LEU A 608 -7.56 -16.66 16.69
C LEU A 608 -8.10 -16.04 17.99
N PRO A 609 -7.26 -15.45 18.83
CA PRO A 609 -7.72 -14.87 20.08
C PRO A 609 -8.81 -13.83 19.81
N ALA A 610 -9.99 -14.01 20.40
CA ALA A 610 -11.02 -12.98 20.46
C ALA A 610 -10.53 -11.89 21.41
N ARG A 611 -9.87 -10.88 20.87
CA ARG A 611 -9.30 -9.80 21.66
C ARG A 611 -10.38 -8.83 22.09
N LEU A 612 -10.25 -8.28 23.29
CA LEU A 612 -10.99 -7.09 23.66
C LEU A 612 -10.58 -5.94 22.74
N ARG A 613 -11.54 -5.08 22.40
CA ARG A 613 -11.26 -3.87 21.62
C ARG A 613 -10.13 -3.08 22.28
N VAL A 614 -9.04 -2.83 21.54
CA VAL A 614 -7.96 -1.96 22.00
C VAL A 614 -8.29 -0.49 21.74
N ASP A 615 -7.54 0.44 22.35
CA ASP A 615 -7.60 1.85 21.98
C ASP A 615 -7.16 2.02 20.52
N ILE A 616 -7.84 2.87 19.74
CA ILE A 616 -7.53 3.11 18.32
C ILE A 616 -6.09 3.60 18.13
N HIS A 617 -5.51 4.24 19.14
CA HIS A 617 -4.15 4.76 19.10
C HIS A 617 -3.08 3.77 19.60
N LEU A 618 -3.48 2.61 20.11
CA LEU A 618 -2.56 1.55 20.49
C LEU A 618 -2.35 0.61 19.32
N GLU A 619 -1.09 0.43 18.92
CA GLU A 619 -0.70 -0.55 17.92
C GLU A 619 0.38 -1.46 18.48
N ALA A 620 0.29 -2.75 18.19
CA ALA A 620 1.30 -3.73 18.53
C ALA A 620 1.57 -4.63 17.33
N VAL A 621 2.82 -4.64 16.87
CA VAL A 621 3.26 -5.42 15.70
C VAL A 621 4.51 -6.19 16.09
N THR A 622 4.58 -7.46 15.73
CA THR A 622 5.73 -8.32 16.02
C THR A 622 6.45 -8.68 14.72
N ARG A 623 7.74 -8.39 14.68
CA ARG A 623 8.69 -8.95 13.70
C ARG A 623 9.46 -10.08 14.36
N SER A 624 9.87 -11.09 13.58
CA SER A 624 10.59 -12.25 14.12
C SER A 624 11.72 -12.69 13.21
N ASP A 625 12.80 -13.19 13.82
CA ASP A 625 13.77 -14.05 13.19
C ASP A 625 13.57 -15.53 13.62
N ALA A 626 14.62 -16.36 13.57
CA ALA A 626 14.54 -17.76 13.95
C ALA A 626 14.29 -17.95 15.45
N ASP A 627 14.85 -17.08 16.29
CA ASP A 627 14.99 -17.27 17.74
C ASP A 627 14.28 -16.21 18.58
N THR A 628 13.96 -15.04 18.00
CA THR A 628 13.51 -13.86 18.73
C THR A 628 12.27 -13.25 18.11
N ASP A 629 11.33 -12.85 18.94
CA ASP A 629 10.21 -11.98 18.62
C ASP A 629 10.54 -10.54 19.08
N TYR A 630 10.42 -9.59 18.16
CA TYR A 630 10.58 -8.15 18.40
C TYR A 630 9.21 -7.48 18.30
N THR A 631 8.60 -7.21 19.43
CA THR A 631 7.26 -6.61 19.48
C THR A 631 7.36 -5.10 19.66
N PHE A 632 6.97 -4.38 18.62
CA PHE A 632 6.79 -2.94 18.67
C PHE A 632 5.46 -2.62 19.32
N VAL A 633 5.49 -1.77 20.34
CA VAL A 633 4.29 -1.26 21.04
C VAL A 633 4.29 0.24 20.86
N LEU A 634 3.31 0.76 20.12
CA LEU A 634 3.25 2.14 19.67
C LEU A 634 2.00 2.83 20.24
N ASN A 635 2.21 4.00 20.82
CA ASN A 635 1.13 4.93 21.18
C ASN A 635 1.09 6.06 20.16
N HIS A 636 0.14 6.01 19.23
CA HIS A 636 -0.07 7.07 18.24
C HIS A 636 -0.83 8.28 18.81
N GLY A 637 -1.35 8.14 20.02
CA GLY A 637 -2.17 9.14 20.68
C GLY A 637 -1.37 10.25 21.36
N ARG A 638 -2.12 11.25 21.79
CA ARG A 638 -1.60 12.42 22.52
C ARG A 638 -1.64 12.27 24.03
N THR A 639 -2.22 11.19 24.54
CA THR A 639 -2.34 10.86 25.97
C THR A 639 -1.51 9.63 26.28
N PRO A 640 -0.92 9.51 27.49
CA PRO A 640 -0.24 8.28 27.90
C PRO A 640 -1.19 7.07 27.87
N LEU A 641 -0.67 5.91 27.46
CA LEU A 641 -1.35 4.62 27.51
C LEU A 641 -0.55 3.65 28.39
N THR A 642 -1.22 2.96 29.29
CA THR A 642 -0.62 1.87 30.08
C THR A 642 -1.07 0.54 29.51
N VAL A 643 -0.12 -0.32 29.16
CA VAL A 643 -0.33 -1.60 28.49
C VAL A 643 0.26 -2.74 29.33
N ALA A 644 -0.32 -3.93 29.21
CA ALA A 644 0.25 -5.16 29.74
C ALA A 644 1.21 -5.75 28.69
N VAL A 645 2.44 -6.01 29.09
CA VAL A 645 3.52 -6.54 28.25
C VAL A 645 4.14 -7.78 28.90
N PRO A 646 4.82 -8.68 28.15
CA PRO A 646 5.52 -9.80 28.74
C PRO A 646 6.53 -9.36 29.81
N ASP A 647 6.55 -10.05 30.95
CA ASP A 647 7.55 -9.84 31.99
C ASP A 647 8.92 -10.37 31.53
N GLY A 648 9.99 -9.66 31.88
CA GLY A 648 11.35 -10.03 31.48
C GLY A 648 11.71 -9.71 30.02
N ALA A 649 10.84 -9.03 29.26
CA ALA A 649 11.16 -8.60 27.91
C ALA A 649 12.23 -7.48 27.92
N HIS A 650 13.20 -7.56 27.01
CA HIS A 650 14.24 -6.55 26.89
C HIS A 650 13.80 -5.45 25.91
N ASP A 651 13.73 -4.21 26.36
CA ASP A 651 13.42 -3.07 25.49
C ASP A 651 14.68 -2.56 24.80
N LEU A 652 14.75 -2.73 23.50
CA LEU A 652 15.90 -2.33 22.67
C LEU A 652 16.13 -0.82 22.65
N ILE A 653 15.09 -0.02 22.88
CA ILE A 653 15.18 1.44 22.87
C ILE A 653 15.84 1.96 24.14
N THR A 654 15.37 1.52 25.27
CA THR A 654 15.85 2.00 26.60
C THR A 654 17.00 1.17 27.16
N GLY A 655 17.20 -0.05 26.67
CA GLY A 655 18.14 -1.03 27.23
C GLY A 655 17.67 -1.65 28.55
N GLY A 656 16.43 -1.34 28.97
CA GLY A 656 15.84 -1.87 30.19
C GLY A 656 15.17 -3.21 29.98
N THR A 657 14.74 -3.83 31.09
CA THR A 657 13.95 -5.06 31.08
C THR A 657 12.63 -4.81 31.81
N THR A 658 11.53 -5.28 31.22
CA THR A 658 10.22 -5.17 31.84
C THR A 658 10.19 -6.01 33.12
N ALA A 659 9.64 -5.46 34.19
CA ALA A 659 9.56 -6.16 35.47
C ALA A 659 8.12 -6.22 35.97
N SER A 660 7.72 -7.39 36.45
CA SER A 660 6.38 -7.60 37.03
C SER A 660 6.09 -6.59 38.12
N SER A 661 5.00 -5.86 37.97
CA SER A 661 4.49 -4.99 39.04
C SER A 661 3.69 -5.82 40.04
N PRO A 662 3.92 -5.64 41.39
CA PRO A 662 3.18 -6.37 42.39
C PRO A 662 1.75 -5.88 42.61
N HIS A 663 1.13 -5.12 41.71
CA HIS A 663 -0.24 -4.68 41.85
C HIS A 663 -1.23 -5.81 41.59
N PRO A 664 -1.98 -6.27 42.57
CA PRO A 664 -3.01 -7.28 42.40
C PRO A 664 -4.16 -6.68 41.58
N LEU A 665 -4.50 -7.34 40.48
CA LEU A 665 -5.73 -7.09 39.77
C LEU A 665 -6.91 -7.44 40.70
N HIS A 666 -7.64 -6.44 41.16
CA HIS A 666 -8.87 -6.63 41.92
C HIS A 666 -10.07 -6.72 40.99
N GLY A 667 -10.54 -7.94 40.70
CA GLY A 667 -11.80 -8.19 40.03
C GLY A 667 -11.84 -9.51 39.27
N SER A 668 -12.93 -10.24 39.37
CA SER A 668 -13.14 -11.56 38.74
C SER A 668 -13.21 -11.52 37.19
N LEU A 669 -13.39 -10.36 36.58
CA LEU A 669 -13.44 -10.15 35.13
C LEU A 669 -12.03 -10.07 34.50
N ALA A 670 -11.00 -9.72 35.26
CA ALA A 670 -9.63 -9.56 34.78
C ALA A 670 -8.94 -10.91 34.47
N ARG A 671 -9.32 -12.00 35.14
CA ARG A 671 -8.67 -13.31 35.02
C ARG A 671 -8.97 -14.07 33.73
N SER A 672 -10.01 -13.68 32.98
CA SER A 672 -10.37 -14.32 31.69
C SER A 672 -9.76 -13.66 30.48
N ALA A 673 -9.11 -12.49 30.64
CA ALA A 673 -8.56 -11.68 29.54
C ALA A 673 -7.01 -11.69 29.45
N GLU A 674 -6.33 -12.19 30.52
CA GLU A 674 -4.87 -12.26 30.50
C GLU A 674 -4.41 -13.58 29.88
N PRO A 675 -3.49 -13.54 28.90
CA PRO A 675 -2.85 -14.75 28.42
C PRO A 675 -2.00 -15.41 29.50
N PRO A 676 -1.75 -16.71 29.41
CA PRO A 676 -0.93 -17.41 30.41
C PRO A 676 0.50 -16.86 30.41
N GLY A 677 1.03 -16.45 31.56
CA GLY A 677 2.39 -15.91 31.71
C GLY A 677 2.48 -14.84 32.80
N ALA A 678 3.70 -14.41 33.10
CA ALA A 678 3.93 -13.24 33.96
C ALA A 678 3.90 -11.97 33.10
N TRP A 679 3.23 -10.92 33.61
CA TRP A 679 3.02 -9.67 32.87
C TRP A 679 3.56 -8.49 33.67
N ALA A 680 4.11 -7.52 32.95
CA ALA A 680 4.53 -6.23 33.44
C ALA A 680 3.61 -5.13 32.89
N HIS A 681 3.53 -4.00 33.56
CA HIS A 681 2.84 -2.82 33.04
C HIS A 681 3.86 -1.83 32.50
N LEU A 682 3.62 -1.40 31.26
CA LEU A 682 4.43 -0.40 30.57
C LEU A 682 3.56 0.82 30.25
N THR A 683 3.98 2.00 30.69
CA THR A 683 3.34 3.25 30.30
C THR A 683 4.10 3.87 29.13
N LEU A 684 3.41 4.01 28.02
CA LEU A 684 3.90 4.72 26.84
C LEU A 684 3.37 6.15 26.89
N GLU A 685 4.28 7.09 26.97
CA GLU A 685 3.93 8.51 26.90
C GLU A 685 3.34 8.86 25.51
N ARG A 686 2.87 10.08 25.34
CA ARG A 686 2.45 10.65 24.07
C ARG A 686 3.47 10.31 22.97
N PHE A 687 3.00 9.69 21.87
CA PHE A 687 3.84 9.21 20.77
C PHE A 687 4.99 8.29 21.24
N GLY A 688 4.78 7.60 22.34
CA GLY A 688 5.72 6.68 22.94
C GLY A 688 5.82 5.38 22.15
N VAL A 689 7.03 4.81 22.10
CA VAL A 689 7.31 3.52 21.46
C VAL A 689 8.22 2.71 22.37
N ALA A 690 7.95 1.43 22.46
CA ALA A 690 8.86 0.42 23.03
C ALA A 690 9.06 -0.71 21.99
N VAL A 691 10.25 -1.30 21.96
CA VAL A 691 10.58 -2.45 21.12
C VAL A 691 11.07 -3.58 21.98
N LEU A 692 10.21 -4.52 22.26
CA LEU A 692 10.38 -5.58 23.25
C LEU A 692 10.90 -6.86 22.58
N ALA A 693 12.13 -7.25 22.90
CA ALA A 693 12.71 -8.51 22.49
C ALA A 693 12.38 -9.61 23.49
N THR A 694 11.83 -10.72 23.00
CA THR A 694 11.51 -11.93 23.77
C THR A 694 11.96 -13.18 22.98
N PRO A 695 12.23 -14.32 23.64
CA PRO A 695 12.40 -15.59 22.93
C PRO A 695 11.17 -15.86 22.04
N ARG A 696 11.43 -16.38 20.84
CA ARG A 696 10.35 -16.68 19.89
C ARG A 696 9.35 -17.68 20.46
N ALA A 697 8.07 -17.34 20.34
CA ALA A 697 6.95 -18.18 20.74
C ALA A 697 6.17 -18.68 19.51
N GLU A 698 5.35 -19.73 19.66
CA GLU A 698 4.46 -20.23 18.59
C GLU A 698 3.50 -19.13 18.09
N SER A 699 2.98 -18.31 19.01
CA SER A 699 2.17 -17.13 18.67
C SER A 699 2.86 -15.87 19.15
N ALA A 700 2.75 -14.80 18.37
CA ALA A 700 3.28 -13.47 18.75
C ALA A 700 2.68 -13.01 20.08
N PRO A 701 3.46 -12.29 20.92
CA PRO A 701 2.98 -11.75 22.19
C PRO A 701 1.74 -10.90 22.00
N PHE A 702 0.80 -11.03 22.93
CA PHE A 702 -0.43 -10.26 22.91
C PHE A 702 -0.34 -9.05 23.84
N ILE A 703 -0.52 -7.85 23.30
CA ILE A 703 -0.48 -6.61 24.06
C ILE A 703 -1.91 -6.09 24.24
N THR A 704 -2.28 -5.77 25.47
CA THR A 704 -3.60 -5.21 25.81
C THR A 704 -3.45 -3.95 26.66
N LEU A 705 -4.52 -3.14 26.73
CA LEU A 705 -4.59 -2.09 27.74
C LEU A 705 -4.58 -2.71 29.15
N ALA A 706 -3.91 -2.05 30.10
CA ALA A 706 -4.00 -2.42 31.50
C ALA A 706 -5.45 -2.26 32.02
N PRO A 707 -5.92 -3.13 32.88
CA PRO A 707 -7.33 -3.21 33.28
C PRO A 707 -7.94 -1.92 33.89
N GLU A 708 -7.11 -1.01 34.36
CA GLU A 708 -7.54 0.26 34.96
C GLU A 708 -8.21 1.24 33.98
N ARG A 709 -8.17 0.95 32.66
CA ARG A 709 -8.73 1.80 31.59
C ARG A 709 -9.64 1.06 30.60
N LEU A 710 -10.13 -0.11 30.97
CA LEU A 710 -11.20 -0.72 30.18
C LEU A 710 -12.49 0.05 30.44
N PRO A 711 -13.18 0.63 29.41
CA PRO A 711 -14.42 1.37 29.58
C PRO A 711 -15.55 0.50 30.14
#